data_ef7dd1eb302c01ffdfe3deab99e42b72
#
_entry.id   ef7dd1eb302c01ffdfe3deab99e42b72
#
_cell.length_a   1.000
_cell.length_b   1.000
_cell.length_c   1.000
_cell.angle_alpha   90.00
_cell.angle_beta   90.00
_cell.angle_gamma   90.00
#
_symmetry.space_group_name_H-M   'P 1'
#
loop_
_entity.id
_entity.type
_entity.pdbx_description
1 polymer ?
#
loop_
_entity_poly.entity_id
_entity_poly.type
_entity_poly.pdbx_seq_one_letter_code
_entity_poly.pdbx_strand_id
1 'polypeptide(L)'
;MLGCSDDPGPGSNAPDAGAPSDPDAGAPDGSPPSSATFGPLGDRPDLPVDGRLTIDGLLSAVDVVQDRDGRPHIYAENLVDAMRVEGYLTARDRALQLEILRRTAEGRLAELFGDLDPTTIDQDIALRHVGLGRIATAQYDALPAGELRQMLDAYADGVTQVFRKIRSGDILLPGGATGIPAEAFTDWSGVDSLVISRFHSYLLSFDAELDITMQQFFDAARSTFASSSADPLAQKRAGFERDFLRFAPSEPAVTSSGYPASPAREKARKAEDKAAKRASRARRPDRAAPGRAKLLSSLTGYLSAVQRARSKVAPEGFGSNNWAIHASRSATGHALVASDPHLSLSAPAVWYAVSIHVTAPEGKDASRDVHVGGVTFPGIPGIILGHNEHVGWGATVAMYDVTDVYAEKLTPDGKAVLFKGNPVPLQTVEEVIAIAGREPYTYRVPIVPHHGPLLPNIVDHAVVDPDPAVGALSVRWTGLEPTKELEAIFGLLRARSVDEAQESLSKFSVGAQNWVMGDAAGDILWTTHAAIPTRSREAFAWDAATYTGVLPCMVLPGDGTAEWTGTLPEHLIPHAKNPPAGYIATANNDPIGDSLDNDPSNGALPDGTPMYLGCSFDIGFREGRIQERIDAHEGPLSPEDCAAIQGDIKSALGARLVPHLLRAMDRAEEERATPGTHPDLSGIVADAAYDPERLAAQRALLDGWGEEADYKAAAGVDLDTGMPLADEGDGPGAIDARASEATLVFNLWLVRVVRRVLGDELGQMGFSSFSREMSAKALLHLFSADREQLATFDPAVQDSALWDDMGTPAVESRDERVLRALLDALAWLDRQGGSGAAAPRWGAFHTVTFDALLPLFSSLSIPPPSDPLWSRGFPRGGDEFAVDSSDYRLSWALDESPDFGYVHGPSQRLVVELDPAGPKAWNAIPGGNVWDAESPHFRDQAELWRKNQTHLVPFLLPDVIQAKESRTVVEAP
;
A
#
# COMPACT_ATOMS: atom_id res chain seq x y z
N MET A 1 36.23 -44.55 -41.74
CA MET A 1 36.90 -44.30 -43.02
C MET A 1 36.84 -42.77 -43.23
N LEU A 2 37.97 -42.16 -42.97
CA LEU A 2 38.85 -41.44 -43.96
C LEU A 2 38.12 -40.19 -44.52
N GLY A 3 38.62 -39.00 -44.45
CA GLY A 3 39.91 -38.41 -44.08
C GLY A 3 39.91 -36.95 -44.43
N CYS A 4 40.76 -36.28 -43.67
CA CYS A 4 41.70 -35.18 -43.96
C CYS A 4 41.53 -34.42 -45.27
N SER A 5 41.72 -33.11 -45.30
CA SER A 5 42.91 -32.26 -45.14
C SER A 5 42.55 -30.84 -45.56
N ASP A 6 43.05 -29.79 -45.15
CA ASP A 6 44.23 -29.08 -44.80
C ASP A 6 44.04 -27.57 -44.91
N ASP A 7 44.66 -26.93 -44.05
CA ASP A 7 44.95 -25.50 -43.78
C ASP A 7 45.63 -24.71 -44.97
N PRO A 8 45.90 -23.36 -44.91
CA PRO A 8 46.27 -22.52 -43.74
C PRO A 8 45.78 -21.03 -43.74
N GLY A 9 45.92 -20.44 -42.54
CA GLY A 9 45.67 -19.07 -42.14
C GLY A 9 46.49 -17.96 -42.84
N PRO A 10 46.53 -16.71 -42.27
CA PRO A 10 47.15 -16.39 -40.97
C PRO A 10 46.49 -15.24 -40.15
N GLY A 11 46.51 -15.31 -38.83
CA GLY A 11 47.29 -14.52 -37.91
C GLY A 11 46.80 -13.13 -37.50
N SER A 12 46.39 -13.00 -36.21
CA SER A 12 46.75 -11.83 -35.39
C SER A 12 46.65 -12.14 -33.89
N ASN A 13 47.58 -11.60 -33.11
CA ASN A 13 47.95 -11.89 -31.74
C ASN A 13 46.89 -11.51 -30.68
N ALA A 14 46.72 -12.35 -29.67
CA ALA A 14 46.23 -12.02 -28.35
C ALA A 14 47.31 -12.45 -27.33
N PRO A 15 47.50 -11.72 -26.21
CA PRO A 15 48.50 -12.09 -25.20
C PRO A 15 47.95 -13.10 -24.18
N ASP A 16 48.88 -13.89 -23.69
CA ASP A 16 48.78 -15.00 -22.76
C ASP A 16 47.95 -14.77 -21.53
N ALA A 17 47.04 -15.72 -21.25
CA ALA A 17 46.49 -15.97 -19.94
C ALA A 17 47.34 -16.99 -19.21
N GLY A 18 47.90 -16.61 -18.08
CA GLY A 18 48.65 -17.51 -17.19
C GLY A 18 47.74 -18.57 -16.56
N ALA A 19 48.28 -19.75 -16.35
CA ALA A 19 47.68 -20.94 -15.83
C ALA A 19 47.30 -20.86 -14.33
N PRO A 20 46.35 -21.70 -13.85
CA PRO A 20 45.79 -21.61 -12.52
C PRO A 20 46.72 -22.20 -11.46
N SER A 21 46.78 -21.54 -10.32
CA SER A 21 47.33 -22.04 -9.07
C SER A 21 46.26 -22.64 -8.19
N ASP A 22 46.48 -23.79 -7.70
CA ASP A 22 46.05 -24.62 -6.58
C ASP A 22 44.69 -24.35 -5.88
N PRO A 23 43.90 -25.41 -5.65
CA PRO A 23 42.68 -25.34 -4.84
C PRO A 23 43.03 -25.71 -3.38
N ASP A 24 43.27 -24.68 -2.56
CA ASP A 24 43.17 -24.83 -1.10
C ASP A 24 42.41 -23.60 -0.56
N ALA A 25 41.16 -23.46 -0.97
CA ALA A 25 40.23 -22.53 -0.36
C ALA A 25 39.62 -23.22 0.86
N GLY A 26 40.17 -22.94 2.02
CA GLY A 26 39.54 -23.21 3.30
C GLY A 26 38.14 -22.65 3.34
N ALA A 27 37.26 -23.32 4.09
CA ALA A 27 35.89 -22.83 4.37
C ALA A 27 35.92 -21.35 4.76
N PRO A 28 34.94 -20.53 4.33
CA PRO A 28 34.89 -19.12 4.71
C PRO A 28 34.80 -19.05 6.23
N ASP A 29 35.83 -18.47 6.83
CA ASP A 29 35.83 -18.06 8.23
C ASP A 29 34.73 -17.00 8.34
N GLY A 30 33.65 -17.29 9.08
CA GLY A 30 32.54 -16.38 9.32
C GLY A 30 32.90 -15.22 10.25
N SER A 31 34.07 -14.68 10.11
CA SER A 31 34.53 -13.49 10.82
C SER A 31 33.79 -12.26 10.27
N PRO A 32 33.22 -11.42 11.13
CA PRO A 32 32.60 -10.17 10.68
C PRO A 32 33.61 -9.31 9.95
N PRO A 33 33.17 -8.48 8.97
CA PRO A 33 34.04 -7.55 8.26
C PRO A 33 34.86 -6.73 9.25
N SER A 34 36.17 -6.53 8.99
CA SER A 34 37.06 -5.83 9.90
C SER A 34 36.63 -4.37 10.07
N SER A 35 36.91 -3.75 11.23
CA SER A 35 36.65 -2.33 11.49
C SER A 35 37.21 -1.39 10.41
N ALA A 36 38.18 -1.83 9.64
CA ALA A 36 38.69 -1.14 8.45
C ALA A 36 37.68 -1.01 7.31
N THR A 37 36.58 -1.79 7.33
CA THR A 37 35.56 -1.78 6.28
C THR A 37 34.49 -0.69 6.51
N PHE A 38 34.23 -0.30 7.76
CA PHE A 38 33.15 0.63 8.10
C PHE A 38 33.63 1.94 8.75
N GLY A 39 34.85 2.05 9.22
CA GLY A 39 35.36 3.26 9.88
C GLY A 39 36.07 2.94 11.17
N PRO A 40 36.54 3.92 11.98
CA PRO A 40 36.41 5.37 11.83
C PRO A 40 37.21 5.93 10.64
N LEU A 41 36.75 7.04 10.06
CA LEU A 41 37.34 7.55 8.81
C LEU A 41 38.73 8.17 8.97
N GLY A 42 38.96 8.87 10.07
CA GLY A 42 40.26 9.51 10.36
C GLY A 42 40.78 10.41 9.23
N ASP A 43 42.07 10.70 9.25
CA ASP A 43 42.75 11.42 8.18
C ASP A 43 43.09 10.45 7.03
N ARG A 44 42.41 10.60 5.89
CA ARG A 44 42.58 9.74 4.71
C ARG A 44 42.83 10.58 3.47
N PRO A 45 43.95 10.35 2.76
CA PRO A 45 44.23 11.04 1.50
C PRO A 45 43.23 10.72 0.39
N ASP A 46 42.64 9.50 0.38
CA ASP A 46 41.62 9.03 -0.55
C ASP A 46 40.21 9.56 -0.25
N LEU A 47 40.01 10.16 0.93
CA LEU A 47 38.73 10.71 1.34
C LEU A 47 38.97 12.08 2.03
N PRO A 48 39.39 13.13 1.30
CA PRO A 48 39.62 14.44 1.87
C PRO A 48 38.33 15.06 2.46
N VAL A 49 38.52 15.88 3.51
CA VAL A 49 37.41 16.64 4.13
C VAL A 49 37.13 17.87 3.27
N ASP A 50 35.89 17.98 2.79
CA ASP A 50 35.42 19.11 1.96
C ASP A 50 34.80 20.22 2.77
N GLY A 51 34.21 19.88 3.94
CA GLY A 51 33.48 20.81 4.80
C GLY A 51 33.57 20.48 6.28
N ARG A 52 33.26 21.49 7.12
CA ARG A 52 33.05 21.31 8.57
C ARG A 52 31.71 21.89 8.98
N LEU A 53 31.02 21.20 9.86
CA LEU A 53 29.74 21.59 10.40
C LEU A 53 29.80 21.52 11.93
N THR A 54 29.18 22.46 12.60
CA THR A 54 29.08 22.47 14.06
C THR A 54 27.67 22.11 14.48
N ILE A 55 27.55 21.09 15.33
CA ILE A 55 26.31 20.64 15.95
C ILE A 55 26.52 20.54 17.45
N ASP A 56 25.66 21.20 18.23
CA ASP A 56 25.74 21.16 19.69
C ASP A 56 25.44 19.75 20.21
N GLY A 57 26.07 19.39 21.32
CA GLY A 57 25.76 18.20 22.12
C GLY A 57 26.37 16.89 21.60
N LEU A 58 27.24 16.92 20.60
CA LEU A 58 28.02 15.75 20.19
C LEU A 58 29.04 15.37 21.30
N LEU A 59 29.20 14.06 21.48
CA LEU A 59 30.19 13.46 22.37
C LEU A 59 31.53 13.25 21.67
N SER A 60 31.48 12.93 20.36
CA SER A 60 32.62 12.72 19.48
C SER A 60 32.34 13.34 18.12
N ALA A 61 33.42 13.60 17.34
CA ALA A 61 33.25 14.02 15.97
C ALA A 61 32.59 12.93 15.13
N VAL A 62 31.76 13.35 14.17
CA VAL A 62 31.03 12.47 13.26
C VAL A 62 31.43 12.85 11.84
N ASP A 63 31.72 11.85 11.00
CA ASP A 63 31.91 12.06 9.58
C ASP A 63 30.61 11.80 8.82
N VAL A 64 30.29 12.67 7.88
CA VAL A 64 29.18 12.49 6.93
C VAL A 64 29.75 12.47 5.52
N VAL A 65 29.62 11.35 4.84
CA VAL A 65 29.96 11.25 3.42
C VAL A 65 28.66 11.23 2.64
N GLN A 66 28.44 12.23 1.80
CA GLN A 66 27.33 12.24 0.86
C GLN A 66 27.77 11.56 -0.42
N ASP A 67 27.00 10.61 -0.91
CA ASP A 67 27.22 9.96 -2.19
C ASP A 67 26.58 10.72 -3.36
N ARG A 68 26.82 10.26 -4.59
CA ARG A 68 26.33 10.90 -5.82
C ARG A 68 24.82 10.85 -6.00
N ASP A 69 24.14 10.01 -5.23
CA ASP A 69 22.68 9.84 -5.24
C ASP A 69 22.03 10.62 -4.09
N GLY A 70 22.81 11.49 -3.44
CA GLY A 70 22.35 12.36 -2.36
C GLY A 70 22.09 11.65 -1.03
N ARG A 71 22.56 10.42 -0.87
CA ARG A 71 22.42 9.68 0.37
C ARG A 71 23.54 10.04 1.33
N PRO A 72 23.26 10.45 2.57
CA PRO A 72 24.27 10.60 3.60
C PRO A 72 24.65 9.26 4.23
N HIS A 73 25.94 9.02 4.36
CA HIS A 73 26.57 7.95 5.14
C HIS A 73 27.17 8.56 6.41
N ILE A 74 26.61 8.23 7.57
CA ILE A 74 26.97 8.80 8.87
C ILE A 74 27.93 7.85 9.58
N TYR A 75 29.14 8.28 9.88
CA TYR A 75 30.17 7.52 10.57
C TYR A 75 30.39 8.10 11.96
N ALA A 76 30.03 7.37 13.01
CA ALA A 76 30.07 7.83 14.39
C ALA A 76 30.69 6.78 15.33
N GLU A 77 31.11 7.19 16.53
CA GLU A 77 31.60 6.31 17.59
C GLU A 77 30.49 5.80 18.50
N ASN A 78 29.28 6.35 18.40
CA ASN A 78 28.12 5.95 19.18
C ASN A 78 26.80 6.31 18.49
N LEU A 79 25.74 5.57 18.81
CA LEU A 79 24.42 5.77 18.22
C LEU A 79 23.76 7.11 18.57
N VAL A 80 24.04 7.67 19.75
CA VAL A 80 23.44 8.95 20.17
C VAL A 80 23.90 10.08 19.24
N ASP A 81 25.23 10.15 18.94
CA ASP A 81 25.77 11.13 18.01
C ASP A 81 25.28 10.86 16.57
N ALA A 82 25.20 9.58 16.15
CA ALA A 82 24.67 9.22 14.84
C ALA A 82 23.23 9.69 14.68
N MET A 83 22.35 9.47 15.66
CA MET A 83 20.95 9.90 15.62
C MET A 83 20.81 11.42 15.63
N ARG A 84 21.68 12.14 16.37
CA ARG A 84 21.69 13.60 16.36
C ARG A 84 22.00 14.16 14.98
N VAL A 85 23.02 13.58 14.34
CA VAL A 85 23.42 13.98 12.98
C VAL A 85 22.33 13.58 11.97
N GLU A 86 21.74 12.39 12.11
CA GLU A 86 20.63 11.97 11.25
C GLU A 86 19.44 12.95 11.34
N GLY A 87 19.04 13.33 12.57
CA GLY A 87 18.00 14.33 12.78
C GLY A 87 18.31 15.68 12.15
N TYR A 88 19.56 16.13 12.29
CA TYR A 88 20.01 17.38 11.66
C TYR A 88 19.96 17.29 10.12
N LEU A 89 20.45 16.21 9.53
CA LEU A 89 20.48 16.03 8.05
C LEU A 89 19.06 15.89 7.50
N THR A 90 18.20 15.09 8.15
CA THR A 90 16.81 14.95 7.75
C THR A 90 16.09 16.30 7.80
N ALA A 91 16.31 17.09 8.83
CA ALA A 91 15.70 18.42 8.93
C ALA A 91 16.29 19.41 7.90
N ARG A 92 17.59 19.36 7.63
CA ARG A 92 18.25 20.16 6.59
C ARG A 92 17.60 19.90 5.22
N ASP A 93 17.37 18.62 4.90
CA ASP A 93 16.93 18.18 3.57
C ASP A 93 15.38 18.18 3.44
N ARG A 94 14.64 18.08 4.55
CA ARG A 94 13.20 17.81 4.58
C ARG A 94 12.42 18.64 5.61
N ALA A 95 12.92 19.80 6.05
CA ALA A 95 12.32 20.60 7.13
C ALA A 95 10.80 20.79 7.00
N LEU A 96 10.35 21.18 5.81
CA LEU A 96 8.94 21.45 5.56
C LEU A 96 8.07 20.18 5.63
N GLN A 97 8.61 19.03 5.14
CA GLN A 97 7.93 17.74 5.26
C GLN A 97 7.76 17.35 6.74
N LEU A 98 8.81 17.48 7.55
CA LEU A 98 8.77 17.21 8.98
C LEU A 98 7.69 18.03 9.68
N GLU A 99 7.63 19.33 9.42
CA GLU A 99 6.68 20.24 10.08
C GLU A 99 5.23 19.94 9.68
N ILE A 100 4.98 19.67 8.39
CA ILE A 100 3.64 19.32 7.90
C ILE A 100 3.18 17.98 8.45
N LEU A 101 4.06 16.95 8.44
CA LEU A 101 3.72 15.62 8.97
C LEU A 101 3.44 15.68 10.47
N ARG A 102 4.29 16.37 11.24
CA ARG A 102 4.08 16.57 12.68
C ARG A 102 2.72 17.19 12.96
N ARG A 103 2.42 18.33 12.32
CA ARG A 103 1.13 19.01 12.52
C ARG A 103 -0.05 18.17 12.08
N THR A 104 0.09 17.46 10.99
CA THR A 104 -0.96 16.52 10.55
C THR A 104 -1.19 15.44 11.63
N ALA A 105 -0.12 14.78 12.07
CA ALA A 105 -0.21 13.69 13.05
C ALA A 105 -0.78 14.14 14.41
N GLU A 106 -0.46 15.36 14.84
CA GLU A 106 -0.97 15.94 16.08
C GLU A 106 -2.37 16.56 15.96
N GLY A 107 -2.94 16.66 14.75
CA GLY A 107 -4.20 17.40 14.50
C GLY A 107 -4.03 18.90 14.77
N ARG A 108 -3.03 19.51 14.15
CA ARG A 108 -2.66 20.93 14.29
C ARG A 108 -2.45 21.64 12.95
N LEU A 109 -2.93 21.05 11.89
CA LEU A 109 -2.73 21.61 10.55
C LEU A 109 -3.49 22.93 10.35
N ALA A 110 -4.64 23.09 11.02
CA ALA A 110 -5.43 24.30 11.00
C ALA A 110 -4.72 25.53 11.60
N GLU A 111 -3.68 25.33 12.42
CA GLU A 111 -2.84 26.44 12.93
C GLU A 111 -2.13 27.19 11.80
N LEU A 112 -1.88 26.54 10.66
CA LEU A 112 -1.25 27.15 9.49
C LEU A 112 -2.25 27.48 8.38
N PHE A 113 -3.26 26.65 8.16
CA PHE A 113 -4.07 26.69 6.96
C PHE A 113 -5.57 26.87 7.21
N GLY A 114 -6.03 26.95 8.46
CA GLY A 114 -7.45 26.89 8.79
C GLY A 114 -8.30 28.06 8.27
N ASP A 115 -7.72 29.19 7.89
CA ASP A 115 -8.44 30.27 7.20
C ASP A 115 -8.40 30.13 5.67
N LEU A 116 -7.36 29.49 5.13
CA LEU A 116 -7.21 29.22 3.69
C LEU A 116 -7.98 27.95 3.28
N ASP A 117 -7.92 26.93 4.09
CA ASP A 117 -8.60 25.66 3.89
C ASP A 117 -9.27 25.18 5.21
N PRO A 118 -10.53 25.56 5.45
CA PRO A 118 -11.25 25.14 6.64
C PRO A 118 -11.39 23.60 6.82
N THR A 119 -11.20 22.81 5.75
CA THR A 119 -11.26 21.34 5.87
C THR A 119 -10.12 20.78 6.70
N THR A 120 -9.06 21.54 6.93
CA THR A 120 -7.98 21.20 7.88
C THR A 120 -8.47 21.11 9.31
N ILE A 121 -9.51 21.90 9.68
CA ILE A 121 -10.16 21.82 11.01
C ILE A 121 -10.81 20.45 11.19
N ASP A 122 -11.49 19.95 10.15
CA ASP A 122 -12.13 18.63 10.19
C ASP A 122 -11.10 17.51 10.35
N GLN A 123 -9.95 17.63 9.65
CA GLN A 123 -8.85 16.68 9.79
C GLN A 123 -8.27 16.70 11.22
N ASP A 124 -8.06 17.89 11.75
CA ASP A 124 -7.56 18.05 13.12
C ASP A 124 -8.53 17.47 14.13
N ILE A 125 -9.84 17.69 13.97
CA ILE A 125 -10.88 17.08 14.81
C ILE A 125 -10.79 15.55 14.74
N ALA A 126 -10.74 14.97 13.53
CA ALA A 126 -10.72 13.52 13.34
C ALA A 126 -9.52 12.86 14.03
N LEU A 127 -8.30 13.42 13.83
CA LEU A 127 -7.07 12.88 14.39
C LEU A 127 -6.97 13.09 15.92
N ARG A 128 -7.46 14.22 16.44
CA ARG A 128 -7.52 14.46 17.89
C ARG A 128 -8.53 13.58 18.61
N HIS A 129 -9.60 13.13 17.94
CA HIS A 129 -10.51 12.13 18.50
C HIS A 129 -9.79 10.82 18.76
N VAL A 130 -9.02 10.31 17.81
CA VAL A 130 -8.15 9.15 18.01
C VAL A 130 -7.10 9.45 19.08
N GLY A 131 -6.51 10.65 19.08
CA GLY A 131 -5.61 11.13 20.12
C GLY A 131 -4.17 10.69 19.95
N LEU A 132 -3.65 10.65 18.70
CA LEU A 132 -2.29 10.20 18.40
C LEU A 132 -1.22 10.93 19.24
N GLY A 133 -1.35 12.26 19.41
CA GLY A 133 -0.44 13.05 20.26
C GLY A 133 -0.48 12.64 21.73
N ARG A 134 -1.69 12.34 22.28
CA ARG A 134 -1.82 11.87 23.66
C ARG A 134 -1.18 10.49 23.85
N ILE A 135 -1.37 9.59 22.88
CA ILE A 135 -0.77 8.25 22.90
C ILE A 135 0.75 8.35 22.80
N ALA A 136 1.29 9.17 21.89
CA ALA A 136 2.73 9.40 21.75
C ALA A 136 3.37 9.98 23.03
N THR A 137 2.69 10.92 23.67
CA THR A 137 3.12 11.48 24.97
C THR A 137 3.18 10.39 26.04
N ALA A 138 2.12 9.60 26.17
CA ALA A 138 2.08 8.49 27.14
C ALA A 138 3.14 7.42 26.81
N GLN A 139 3.40 7.14 25.54
CA GLN A 139 4.46 6.23 25.12
C GLN A 139 5.85 6.76 25.48
N TYR A 140 6.13 8.05 25.23
CA TYR A 140 7.39 8.67 25.59
C TYR A 140 7.62 8.69 27.11
N ASP A 141 6.59 9.01 27.89
CA ASP A 141 6.65 9.02 29.36
C ASP A 141 6.90 7.62 29.94
N ALA A 142 6.39 6.58 29.28
CA ALA A 142 6.59 5.19 29.66
C ALA A 142 7.98 4.65 29.29
N LEU A 143 8.72 5.30 28.40
CA LEU A 143 10.06 4.86 28.03
C LEU A 143 11.02 4.96 29.22
N PRO A 144 11.75 3.88 29.56
CA PRO A 144 12.76 3.93 30.59
C PRO A 144 13.91 4.86 30.19
N ALA A 145 14.60 5.44 31.21
CA ALA A 145 15.84 6.11 30.97
C ALA A 145 16.87 5.10 30.42
N GLY A 146 17.16 5.16 29.12
CA GLY A 146 18.03 4.20 28.46
C GLY A 146 18.43 4.68 27.07
N GLU A 147 19.08 3.80 26.30
CA GLU A 147 19.62 4.12 24.99
C GLU A 147 18.56 4.62 24.03
N LEU A 148 17.41 3.94 23.92
CA LEU A 148 16.32 4.33 23.02
C LEU A 148 15.82 5.75 23.28
N ARG A 149 15.62 6.12 24.55
CA ARG A 149 15.22 7.48 24.89
C ARG A 149 16.29 8.50 24.53
N GLN A 150 17.57 8.18 24.80
CA GLN A 150 18.69 9.06 24.43
C GLN A 150 18.79 9.26 22.92
N MET A 151 18.52 8.23 22.14
CA MET A 151 18.52 8.30 20.68
C MET A 151 17.38 9.18 20.15
N LEU A 152 16.16 9.02 20.69
CA LEU A 152 15.01 9.88 20.35
C LEU A 152 15.30 11.35 20.68
N ASP A 153 15.84 11.62 21.87
CA ASP A 153 16.16 12.98 22.31
C ASP A 153 17.29 13.58 21.47
N ALA A 154 18.29 12.78 21.09
CA ALA A 154 19.38 13.22 20.24
C ALA A 154 18.92 13.56 18.82
N TYR A 155 18.08 12.70 18.21
CA TYR A 155 17.46 12.98 16.92
C TYR A 155 16.65 14.27 16.97
N ALA A 156 15.82 14.42 17.99
CA ALA A 156 15.00 15.60 18.22
C ALA A 156 15.84 16.88 18.36
N ASP A 157 16.97 16.80 19.08
CA ASP A 157 17.89 17.92 19.20
C ASP A 157 18.53 18.30 17.86
N GLY A 158 18.93 17.31 17.05
CA GLY A 158 19.42 17.54 15.68
C GLY A 158 18.41 18.31 14.82
N VAL A 159 17.15 17.87 14.80
CA VAL A 159 16.05 18.56 14.11
C VAL A 159 15.86 19.98 14.63
N THR A 160 15.82 20.12 15.94
CA THR A 160 15.64 21.41 16.63
C THR A 160 16.72 22.43 16.23
N GLN A 161 17.97 22.01 16.10
CA GLN A 161 19.07 22.91 15.71
C GLN A 161 18.86 23.48 14.30
N VAL A 162 18.36 22.68 13.36
CA VAL A 162 18.00 23.17 12.01
C VAL A 162 16.80 24.11 12.08
N PHE A 163 15.76 23.76 12.82
CA PHE A 163 14.57 24.60 12.97
C PHE A 163 14.89 25.97 13.60
N ARG A 164 15.83 26.02 14.55
CA ARG A 164 16.34 27.28 15.10
C ARG A 164 17.07 28.10 14.04
N LYS A 165 17.86 27.47 13.16
CA LYS A 165 18.54 28.15 12.05
C LYS A 165 17.56 28.68 11.00
N ILE A 166 16.44 27.97 10.77
CA ILE A 166 15.36 28.48 9.92
C ILE A 166 14.72 29.73 10.56
N ARG A 167 14.43 29.70 11.86
CA ARG A 167 13.85 30.85 12.56
C ARG A 167 14.78 32.07 12.61
N SER A 168 16.09 31.85 12.69
CA SER A 168 17.07 32.95 12.63
C SER A 168 17.36 33.47 11.22
N GLY A 169 16.95 32.73 10.20
CA GLY A 169 17.20 33.06 8.78
C GLY A 169 18.58 32.59 8.29
N ASP A 170 19.30 31.78 9.08
CA ASP A 170 20.59 31.19 8.68
C ASP A 170 20.40 30.05 7.66
N ILE A 171 19.25 29.39 7.69
CA ILE A 171 18.79 28.41 6.68
C ILE A 171 17.49 28.93 6.06
N LEU A 172 17.45 28.98 4.74
CA LEU A 172 16.25 29.36 3.99
C LEU A 172 15.43 28.13 3.66
N LEU A 173 14.10 28.30 3.63
CA LEU A 173 13.21 27.26 3.11
C LEU A 173 13.38 27.13 1.59
N PRO A 174 13.12 25.93 1.01
CA PRO A 174 13.18 25.71 -0.43
C PRO A 174 12.39 26.72 -1.23
N GLY A 175 12.93 27.14 -2.37
CA GLY A 175 12.22 28.01 -3.31
C GLY A 175 10.91 27.35 -3.77
N GLY A 176 9.77 28.06 -3.61
CA GLY A 176 8.44 27.50 -3.85
C GLY A 176 7.65 27.16 -2.58
N ALA A 177 8.31 27.00 -1.42
CA ALA A 177 7.68 26.85 -0.12
C ALA A 177 7.22 28.19 0.48
N THR A 178 6.46 28.98 -0.27
CA THR A 178 5.99 30.29 0.15
C THR A 178 4.77 30.18 1.06
N GLY A 179 4.66 31.08 2.04
CA GLY A 179 3.49 31.18 2.90
C GLY A 179 3.58 30.42 4.24
N ILE A 180 4.67 29.69 4.51
CA ILE A 180 4.94 29.11 5.83
C ILE A 180 5.85 30.09 6.60
N PRO A 181 5.41 30.64 7.74
CA PRO A 181 6.25 31.51 8.55
C PRO A 181 7.36 30.72 9.23
N ALA A 182 8.55 31.30 9.36
CA ALA A 182 9.69 30.64 10.01
C ALA A 182 9.38 30.25 11.47
N GLU A 183 8.53 31.03 12.13
CA GLU A 183 8.07 30.77 13.52
C GLU A 183 7.24 29.46 13.65
N ALA A 184 6.72 28.93 12.54
CA ALA A 184 6.02 27.65 12.52
C ALA A 184 6.93 26.48 12.91
N PHE A 185 8.24 26.58 12.62
CA PHE A 185 9.25 25.57 12.92
C PHE A 185 9.66 25.60 14.40
N THR A 186 8.79 25.15 15.28
CA THR A 186 9.05 25.09 16.71
C THR A 186 10.03 23.97 17.08
N ASP A 187 10.65 24.05 18.27
CA ASP A 187 11.57 23.01 18.73
C ASP A 187 10.91 21.62 18.65
N TRP A 188 11.68 20.63 18.28
CA TRP A 188 11.28 19.23 18.14
C TRP A 188 11.59 18.45 19.41
N SER A 189 10.76 17.48 19.77
CA SER A 189 10.94 16.59 20.91
C SER A 189 10.87 15.13 20.51
N GLY A 190 11.26 14.21 21.38
CA GLY A 190 11.06 12.77 21.14
C GLY A 190 9.60 12.37 20.98
N VAL A 191 8.66 13.15 21.53
CA VAL A 191 7.22 12.94 21.32
C VAL A 191 6.83 13.19 19.87
N ASP A 192 7.42 14.18 19.20
CA ASP A 192 7.14 14.49 17.79
C ASP A 192 7.53 13.31 16.87
N SER A 193 8.66 12.66 17.15
CA SER A 193 9.06 11.45 16.44
C SER A 193 8.10 10.28 16.69
N LEU A 194 7.64 10.11 17.92
CA LEU A 194 6.68 9.08 18.28
C LEU A 194 5.30 9.33 17.68
N VAL A 195 4.83 10.57 17.60
CA VAL A 195 3.52 10.87 16.99
C VAL A 195 3.54 10.61 15.49
N ILE A 196 4.65 10.90 14.81
CA ILE A 196 4.81 10.55 13.38
C ILE A 196 4.82 9.02 13.20
N SER A 197 5.55 8.29 14.04
CA SER A 197 5.54 6.82 14.02
C SER A 197 4.12 6.27 14.23
N ARG A 198 3.38 6.81 15.21
CA ARG A 198 2.00 6.41 15.48
C ARG A 198 1.06 6.79 14.35
N PHE A 199 1.28 7.92 13.70
CA PHE A 199 0.50 8.35 12.54
C PHE A 199 0.68 7.39 11.35
N HIS A 200 1.90 6.96 11.04
CA HIS A 200 2.11 5.95 10.01
C HIS A 200 1.45 4.61 10.37
N SER A 201 1.57 4.17 11.63
CA SER A 201 0.86 2.99 12.11
C SER A 201 -0.66 3.12 11.99
N TYR A 202 -1.21 4.30 12.29
CA TYR A 202 -2.62 4.62 12.12
C TYR A 202 -3.05 4.52 10.64
N LEU A 203 -2.29 5.13 9.73
CA LEU A 203 -2.61 5.12 8.31
C LEU A 203 -2.60 3.70 7.71
N LEU A 204 -1.76 2.82 8.25
CA LEU A 204 -1.52 1.48 7.70
C LEU A 204 -2.32 0.36 8.39
N SER A 205 -3.03 0.65 9.51
CA SER A 205 -3.73 -0.39 10.27
C SER A 205 -5.04 0.02 10.94
N PHE A 206 -5.42 1.29 10.88
CA PHE A 206 -6.72 1.74 11.36
C PHE A 206 -7.71 1.71 10.21
N ASP A 207 -8.75 0.92 10.31
CA ASP A 207 -9.72 0.64 9.24
C ASP A 207 -11.19 0.82 9.64
N ALA A 208 -11.46 1.63 10.66
CA ALA A 208 -12.84 1.93 11.11
C ALA A 208 -13.77 2.42 9.97
N GLU A 209 -13.20 3.08 8.95
CA GLU A 209 -13.93 3.51 7.77
C GLU A 209 -14.44 2.32 6.95
N LEU A 210 -13.69 1.22 6.92
CA LEU A 210 -14.10 -0.01 6.26
C LEU A 210 -15.33 -0.60 6.96
N ASP A 211 -15.30 -0.76 8.29
CA ASP A 211 -16.43 -1.27 9.08
C ASP A 211 -17.70 -0.47 8.85
N ILE A 212 -17.56 0.87 8.88
CA ILE A 212 -18.67 1.78 8.67
C ILE A 212 -19.24 1.64 7.25
N THR A 213 -18.36 1.66 6.24
CA THR A 213 -18.74 1.58 4.82
C THR A 213 -19.37 0.22 4.50
N MET A 214 -18.81 -0.86 5.03
CA MET A 214 -19.36 -2.20 4.89
C MET A 214 -20.76 -2.29 5.50
N GLN A 215 -20.96 -1.76 6.70
CA GLN A 215 -22.27 -1.72 7.33
C GLN A 215 -23.27 -0.86 6.55
N GLN A 216 -22.83 0.30 6.03
CA GLN A 216 -23.66 1.16 5.17
C GLN A 216 -24.09 0.42 3.91
N PHE A 217 -23.16 -0.28 3.27
CA PHE A 217 -23.44 -1.05 2.07
C PHE A 217 -24.48 -2.14 2.32
N PHE A 218 -24.31 -2.95 3.36
CA PHE A 218 -25.29 -4.00 3.71
C PHE A 218 -26.65 -3.45 4.03
N ASP A 219 -26.74 -2.39 4.81
CA ASP A 219 -28.03 -1.79 5.17
C ASP A 219 -28.72 -1.18 3.93
N ALA A 220 -27.98 -0.51 3.06
CA ALA A 220 -28.49 0.06 1.83
C ALA A 220 -28.95 -1.02 0.84
N ALA A 221 -28.13 -2.05 0.58
CA ALA A 221 -28.48 -3.14 -0.33
C ALA A 221 -29.78 -3.84 0.08
N ARG A 222 -29.89 -4.19 1.36
CA ARG A 222 -31.09 -4.88 1.89
C ARG A 222 -32.32 -4.02 1.95
N SER A 223 -32.19 -2.71 2.15
CA SER A 223 -33.34 -1.80 2.15
C SER A 223 -33.80 -1.49 0.74
N THR A 224 -32.88 -1.33 -0.22
CA THR A 224 -33.18 -1.01 -1.61
C THR A 224 -33.71 -2.23 -2.35
N PHE A 225 -33.05 -3.38 -2.20
CA PHE A 225 -33.33 -4.61 -2.96
C PHE A 225 -34.00 -5.70 -2.11
N ALA A 226 -34.93 -5.31 -1.28
CA ALA A 226 -35.68 -6.27 -0.49
C ALA A 226 -36.57 -7.19 -1.36
N SER A 227 -36.58 -8.49 -1.08
CA SER A 227 -37.47 -9.44 -1.74
C SER A 227 -38.94 -9.13 -1.54
N SER A 228 -39.25 -8.29 -0.56
CA SER A 228 -40.61 -7.76 -0.26
C SER A 228 -40.86 -6.39 -0.88
N SER A 229 -39.96 -5.85 -1.70
CA SER A 229 -40.16 -4.58 -2.38
C SER A 229 -41.40 -4.61 -3.26
N ALA A 230 -42.06 -3.46 -3.39
CA ALA A 230 -43.18 -3.31 -4.34
C ALA A 230 -42.68 -3.15 -5.81
N ASP A 231 -41.42 -2.82 -5.96
CA ASP A 231 -40.74 -2.70 -7.28
C ASP A 231 -40.25 -4.08 -7.74
N PRO A 232 -40.73 -4.60 -8.86
CA PRO A 232 -40.30 -5.89 -9.42
C PRO A 232 -38.80 -5.91 -9.78
N LEU A 233 -38.24 -4.77 -10.23
CA LEU A 233 -36.81 -4.68 -10.59
C LEU A 233 -35.93 -4.78 -9.36
N ALA A 234 -36.34 -4.12 -8.26
CA ALA A 234 -35.65 -4.24 -6.99
C ALA A 234 -35.78 -5.66 -6.40
N GLN A 235 -36.91 -6.34 -6.58
CA GLN A 235 -37.10 -7.73 -6.13
C GLN A 235 -36.11 -8.70 -6.81
N LYS A 236 -35.90 -8.53 -8.11
CA LYS A 236 -34.94 -9.37 -8.88
C LYS A 236 -33.50 -9.25 -8.39
N ARG A 237 -33.17 -8.13 -7.74
CA ARG A 237 -31.84 -7.84 -7.18
C ARG A 237 -31.71 -8.22 -5.70
N ALA A 238 -32.70 -8.88 -5.15
CA ALA A 238 -32.62 -9.37 -3.78
C ALA A 238 -31.44 -10.32 -3.61
N GLY A 239 -30.51 -9.97 -2.72
CA GLY A 239 -29.23 -10.69 -2.57
C GLY A 239 -28.07 -10.05 -3.33
N PHE A 240 -28.23 -8.82 -3.84
CA PHE A 240 -27.18 -8.04 -4.47
C PHE A 240 -25.87 -8.06 -3.67
N GLU A 241 -25.97 -7.93 -2.34
CA GLU A 241 -24.82 -7.95 -1.44
C GLU A 241 -24.02 -9.25 -1.51
N ARG A 242 -24.62 -10.37 -1.87
CA ARG A 242 -23.93 -11.67 -1.98
C ARG A 242 -23.17 -11.84 -3.29
N ASP A 243 -23.67 -11.26 -4.37
CA ASP A 243 -23.00 -11.31 -5.66
C ASP A 243 -21.94 -10.19 -5.80
N PHE A 244 -22.17 -9.06 -5.13
CA PHE A 244 -21.26 -7.93 -5.16
C PHE A 244 -20.10 -8.11 -4.18
N LEU A 245 -20.36 -8.42 -2.92
CA LEU A 245 -19.33 -8.48 -1.92
C LEU A 245 -18.71 -9.87 -1.82
N ARG A 246 -17.44 -9.96 -2.20
CA ARG A 246 -16.69 -11.20 -2.14
C ARG A 246 -15.54 -11.06 -1.16
N PHE A 247 -15.54 -11.90 -0.10
CA PHE A 247 -14.40 -12.01 0.82
C PHE A 247 -13.25 -12.77 0.18
N ALA A 248 -13.57 -13.83 -0.58
CA ALA A 248 -12.56 -14.58 -1.31
C ALA A 248 -11.80 -13.69 -2.30
N PRO A 249 -10.47 -13.84 -2.39
CA PRO A 249 -9.70 -13.24 -3.47
C PRO A 249 -10.08 -13.87 -4.82
N SER A 250 -9.85 -13.14 -5.91
CA SER A 250 -10.09 -13.66 -7.27
C SER A 250 -8.95 -14.55 -7.76
N GLU A 251 -7.75 -14.36 -7.22
CA GLU A 251 -6.62 -15.28 -7.40
C GLU A 251 -6.28 -15.91 -6.04
N PRO A 252 -6.32 -17.25 -5.91
CA PRO A 252 -6.14 -17.95 -4.63
C PRO A 252 -4.67 -18.09 -4.23
N ALA A 253 -3.87 -17.04 -4.40
CA ALA A 253 -2.47 -17.01 -4.02
C ALA A 253 -2.32 -16.77 -2.51
N VAL A 254 -1.46 -17.55 -1.86
CA VAL A 254 -1.21 -17.48 -0.43
C VAL A 254 0.29 -17.46 -0.14
N THR A 255 0.71 -16.72 0.87
CA THR A 255 2.12 -16.62 1.29
C THR A 255 2.62 -17.93 1.89
N SER A 256 1.79 -18.60 2.68
CA SER A 256 2.14 -19.89 3.30
C SER A 256 0.97 -20.88 3.25
N SER A 257 1.05 -21.84 2.36
CA SER A 257 0.10 -22.96 2.28
C SER A 257 0.26 -24.00 3.40
N GLY A 258 1.36 -23.95 4.14
CA GLY A 258 1.73 -24.91 5.20
C GLY A 258 1.38 -24.46 6.61
N TYR A 259 0.79 -23.28 6.79
CA TYR A 259 0.34 -22.85 8.11
C TYR A 259 -0.68 -23.89 8.62
N PRO A 260 -0.55 -24.42 9.85
CA PRO A 260 -1.30 -25.57 10.25
C PRO A 260 -2.80 -25.32 10.16
N ALA A 261 -3.38 -25.71 9.04
CA ALA A 261 -4.78 -26.02 8.98
C ALA A 261 -4.99 -27.13 10.04
N SER A 262 -5.43 -26.69 11.23
CA SER A 262 -5.67 -27.60 12.33
C SER A 262 -6.54 -28.76 11.83
N PRO A 263 -6.23 -30.04 12.17
CA PRO A 263 -7.19 -31.13 12.00
C PRO A 263 -8.52 -30.87 12.71
N ALA A 264 -8.55 -29.89 13.65
CA ALA A 264 -9.74 -29.29 14.21
C ALA A 264 -10.54 -28.49 13.17
N ARG A 265 -9.88 -27.83 12.19
CA ARG A 265 -10.51 -27.00 11.14
C ARG A 265 -11.49 -27.83 10.28
N GLU A 266 -11.06 -29.00 9.82
CA GLU A 266 -11.95 -29.87 9.03
C GLU A 266 -13.05 -30.54 9.88
N LYS A 267 -12.80 -30.78 11.17
CA LYS A 267 -13.78 -31.29 12.11
C LYS A 267 -14.76 -30.23 12.60
N ALA A 268 -14.30 -29.00 12.82
CA ALA A 268 -15.11 -27.85 13.17
C ALA A 268 -16.02 -27.48 11.98
N ARG A 269 -15.50 -27.39 10.76
CA ARG A 269 -16.27 -27.14 9.54
C ARG A 269 -17.44 -28.14 9.37
N LYS A 270 -17.19 -29.45 9.59
CA LYS A 270 -18.23 -30.49 9.51
C LYS A 270 -19.24 -30.42 10.66
N ALA A 271 -18.85 -29.92 11.83
CA ALA A 271 -19.72 -29.77 12.99
C ALA A 271 -20.57 -28.49 12.88
N GLU A 272 -20.00 -27.42 12.33
CA GLU A 272 -20.62 -26.12 12.13
C GLU A 272 -21.60 -26.14 10.97
N ASP A 273 -21.34 -26.78 9.85
CA ASP A 273 -22.31 -27.07 8.80
C ASP A 273 -23.61 -27.70 9.35
N LYS A 274 -23.44 -28.50 10.39
CA LYS A 274 -24.56 -29.14 11.07
C LYS A 274 -25.25 -28.23 12.09
N ALA A 275 -24.53 -27.34 12.73
CA ALA A 275 -25.03 -26.35 13.70
C ALA A 275 -25.65 -25.15 12.97
N ALA A 276 -25.02 -24.64 11.91
CA ALA A 276 -25.53 -23.56 11.07
C ALA A 276 -26.87 -23.95 10.41
N LYS A 277 -26.98 -25.15 9.86
CA LYS A 277 -28.27 -25.71 9.36
C LYS A 277 -29.34 -25.85 10.44
N ARG A 278 -28.99 -25.85 11.71
CA ARG A 278 -29.93 -25.82 12.86
C ARG A 278 -30.27 -24.39 13.29
N ALA A 279 -29.30 -23.47 13.25
CA ALA A 279 -29.45 -22.08 13.67
C ALA A 279 -30.21 -21.25 12.62
N SER A 280 -30.02 -21.51 11.32
CA SER A 280 -30.71 -20.83 10.24
C SER A 280 -32.25 -21.02 10.27
N ARG A 281 -32.73 -22.08 10.94
CA ARG A 281 -34.15 -22.31 11.17
C ARG A 281 -34.78 -21.48 12.29
N ALA A 282 -33.95 -20.77 13.11
CA ALA A 282 -34.44 -20.11 14.33
C ALA A 282 -34.23 -18.58 14.33
N ARG A 283 -33.54 -17.98 13.36
CA ARG A 283 -33.30 -16.55 13.35
C ARG A 283 -34.23 -15.82 12.37
N ARG A 284 -34.88 -14.78 12.88
CA ARG A 284 -35.55 -13.77 12.05
C ARG A 284 -34.48 -12.94 11.33
N PRO A 285 -34.70 -12.55 10.06
CA PRO A 285 -33.82 -11.64 9.38
C PRO A 285 -33.61 -10.37 10.20
N ASP A 286 -32.35 -9.98 10.36
CA ASP A 286 -31.97 -8.77 11.07
C ASP A 286 -32.56 -7.58 10.31
N ARG A 287 -33.61 -6.99 10.81
CA ARG A 287 -34.09 -5.69 10.33
C ARG A 287 -33.12 -4.66 10.88
N ALA A 288 -32.51 -3.87 9.98
CA ALA A 288 -31.73 -2.71 10.36
C ALA A 288 -32.41 -1.99 11.55
N ALA A 289 -31.67 -1.82 12.63
CA ALA A 289 -32.23 -1.16 13.82
C ALA A 289 -32.70 0.24 13.40
N PRO A 290 -33.94 0.62 13.76
CA PRO A 290 -34.41 1.96 13.45
C PRO A 290 -33.45 3.00 14.02
N GLY A 291 -32.88 3.84 13.17
CA GLY A 291 -31.88 4.85 13.56
C GLY A 291 -30.44 4.55 13.10
N ARG A 292 -30.07 3.28 12.80
CA ARG A 292 -28.69 2.95 12.35
C ARG A 292 -28.30 3.71 11.09
N ALA A 293 -29.16 3.80 10.10
CA ALA A 293 -28.90 4.59 8.90
C ALA A 293 -28.62 6.07 9.20
N LYS A 294 -29.38 6.67 10.14
CA LYS A 294 -29.14 8.04 10.59
C LYS A 294 -27.80 8.17 11.32
N LEU A 295 -27.44 7.19 12.14
CA LEU A 295 -26.17 7.14 12.85
C LEU A 295 -25.00 7.08 11.88
N LEU A 296 -25.02 6.15 10.92
CA LEU A 296 -23.96 5.99 9.92
C LEU A 296 -23.84 7.23 9.01
N SER A 297 -24.94 7.83 8.60
CA SER A 297 -24.91 9.04 7.76
C SER A 297 -24.37 10.27 8.51
N SER A 298 -24.44 10.31 9.83
CA SER A 298 -23.85 11.41 10.62
C SER A 298 -22.32 11.46 10.60
N LEU A 299 -21.67 10.40 10.12
CA LEU A 299 -20.22 10.30 10.08
C LEU A 299 -19.59 10.73 8.74
N THR A 300 -20.38 11.23 7.78
CA THR A 300 -19.85 11.65 6.45
C THR A 300 -18.71 12.67 6.57
N GLY A 301 -18.84 13.64 7.48
CA GLY A 301 -17.78 14.64 7.72
C GLY A 301 -16.50 14.00 8.26
N TYR A 302 -16.61 13.07 9.21
CA TYR A 302 -15.49 12.32 9.74
C TYR A 302 -14.80 11.48 8.65
N LEU A 303 -15.55 10.67 7.90
CA LEU A 303 -15.00 9.83 6.83
C LEU A 303 -14.23 10.67 5.80
N SER A 304 -14.80 11.81 5.39
CA SER A 304 -14.13 12.74 4.47
C SER A 304 -12.85 13.34 5.06
N ALA A 305 -12.83 13.64 6.35
CA ALA A 305 -11.67 14.21 7.04
C ALA A 305 -10.52 13.19 7.11
N VAL A 306 -10.82 11.94 7.46
CA VAL A 306 -9.82 10.86 7.51
C VAL A 306 -9.26 10.55 6.13
N GLN A 307 -10.09 10.47 5.11
CA GLN A 307 -9.64 10.24 3.73
C GLN A 307 -8.64 11.33 3.29
N ARG A 308 -8.90 12.60 3.60
CA ARG A 308 -7.96 13.69 3.31
C ARG A 308 -6.63 13.57 4.06
N ALA A 309 -6.65 13.13 5.32
CA ALA A 309 -5.43 12.89 6.07
C ALA A 309 -4.61 11.71 5.51
N ARG A 310 -5.28 10.62 5.13
CA ARG A 310 -4.67 9.43 4.53
C ARG A 310 -4.01 9.71 3.18
N SER A 311 -4.64 10.52 2.33
CA SER A 311 -4.15 10.78 0.96
C SER A 311 -2.73 11.34 0.89
N LYS A 312 -2.19 11.86 1.99
CA LYS A 312 -0.83 12.41 2.07
C LYS A 312 0.27 11.35 2.12
N VAL A 313 -0.02 10.15 2.62
CA VAL A 313 0.96 9.07 2.79
C VAL A 313 0.46 7.76 2.20
N ALA A 314 -0.79 7.41 2.46
CA ALA A 314 -1.41 6.14 2.06
C ALA A 314 -2.78 6.43 1.42
N PRO A 315 -2.83 6.85 0.15
CA PRO A 315 -4.09 7.09 -0.55
C PRO A 315 -4.87 5.79 -0.73
N GLU A 316 -6.12 5.90 -1.13
CA GLU A 316 -6.96 4.74 -1.45
C GLU A 316 -6.26 3.83 -2.47
N GLY A 317 -6.23 2.54 -2.20
CA GLY A 317 -5.56 1.55 -3.04
C GLY A 317 -4.09 1.33 -2.73
N PHE A 318 -3.58 1.86 -1.60
CA PHE A 318 -2.23 1.55 -1.16
C PHE A 318 -2.02 0.04 -0.98
N GLY A 319 -0.79 -0.41 -1.18
CA GLY A 319 -0.40 -1.80 -1.06
C GLY A 319 1.11 -1.92 -0.92
N SER A 320 1.66 -3.06 -1.21
CA SER A 320 3.11 -3.28 -1.30
C SER A 320 3.39 -4.67 -1.84
N ASN A 321 4.59 -4.89 -2.39
CA ASN A 321 5.08 -6.24 -2.62
C ASN A 321 6.37 -6.47 -1.84
N ASN A 322 6.60 -7.68 -1.37
CA ASN A 322 7.93 -8.14 -1.01
C ASN A 322 8.07 -9.65 -1.16
N TRP A 323 9.28 -10.08 -1.41
CA TRP A 323 9.64 -11.50 -1.45
C TRP A 323 11.09 -11.71 -1.04
N ALA A 324 11.37 -12.93 -0.58
CA ALA A 324 12.73 -13.40 -0.34
C ALA A 324 13.00 -14.69 -1.09
N ILE A 325 14.20 -14.81 -1.63
CA ILE A 325 14.70 -15.99 -2.34
C ILE A 325 15.78 -16.63 -1.47
N HIS A 326 15.59 -17.91 -1.12
CA HIS A 326 16.56 -18.68 -0.37
C HIS A 326 17.85 -18.88 -1.19
N ALA A 327 19.02 -18.93 -0.54
CA ALA A 327 20.31 -19.08 -1.18
C ALA A 327 20.37 -20.21 -2.21
N SER A 328 19.64 -21.31 -2.00
CA SER A 328 19.61 -22.47 -2.93
C SER A 328 18.91 -22.19 -4.26
N ARG A 329 18.08 -21.13 -4.34
CA ARG A 329 17.41 -20.66 -5.58
C ARG A 329 18.00 -19.37 -6.15
N SER A 330 19.00 -18.80 -5.49
CA SER A 330 19.70 -17.60 -5.92
C SER A 330 20.87 -17.91 -6.84
N ALA A 331 21.04 -17.15 -7.89
CA ALA A 331 22.16 -17.25 -8.83
C ALA A 331 23.52 -16.92 -8.19
N THR A 332 23.50 -16.10 -7.15
CA THR A 332 24.70 -15.71 -6.41
C THR A 332 25.03 -16.70 -5.28
N GLY A 333 24.09 -17.59 -4.94
CA GLY A 333 24.24 -18.48 -3.79
C GLY A 333 24.00 -17.79 -2.43
N HIS A 334 23.54 -16.53 -2.44
CA HIS A 334 23.17 -15.75 -1.25
C HIS A 334 21.65 -15.52 -1.21
N ALA A 335 21.08 -15.28 -0.04
CA ALA A 335 19.66 -14.89 0.03
C ALA A 335 19.43 -13.54 -0.64
N LEU A 336 18.30 -13.43 -1.34
CA LEU A 336 17.85 -12.15 -1.93
C LEU A 336 16.58 -11.70 -1.24
N VAL A 337 16.45 -10.39 -1.01
CA VAL A 337 15.21 -9.77 -0.50
C VAL A 337 14.82 -8.65 -1.46
N ALA A 338 13.59 -8.68 -1.96
CA ALA A 338 13.02 -7.61 -2.76
C ALA A 338 11.84 -6.97 -2.02
N SER A 339 11.72 -5.66 -2.07
CA SER A 339 10.66 -4.90 -1.40
C SER A 339 10.34 -3.64 -2.18
N ASP A 340 9.06 -3.43 -2.47
CA ASP A 340 8.53 -2.22 -3.08
C ASP A 340 7.22 -1.81 -2.39
N PRO A 341 7.30 -1.00 -1.32
CA PRO A 341 6.11 -0.47 -0.64
C PRO A 341 5.36 0.51 -1.56
N HIS A 342 4.05 0.29 -1.74
CA HIS A 342 3.19 1.13 -2.57
C HIS A 342 2.47 2.16 -1.69
N LEU A 343 3.10 3.31 -1.56
CA LEU A 343 2.57 4.46 -0.82
C LEU A 343 2.36 5.63 -1.79
N SER A 344 2.08 6.81 -1.24
CA SER A 344 1.97 8.02 -2.03
C SER A 344 3.25 8.28 -2.82
N LEU A 345 3.11 8.54 -4.11
CA LEU A 345 4.17 9.03 -4.97
C LEU A 345 4.18 10.55 -4.87
N SER A 346 4.95 11.07 -3.94
CA SER A 346 4.97 12.49 -3.60
C SER A 346 6.36 13.13 -3.76
N ALA A 347 6.39 14.42 -3.91
CA ALA A 347 7.56 15.27 -3.80
C ALA A 347 7.46 16.13 -2.53
N PRO A 348 8.32 15.90 -1.52
CA PRO A 348 9.37 14.90 -1.49
C PRO A 348 8.83 13.49 -1.37
N ALA A 349 9.67 12.50 -1.70
CA ALA A 349 9.34 11.10 -1.45
C ALA A 349 8.97 10.86 0.01
N VAL A 350 8.07 9.90 0.27
CA VAL A 350 7.70 9.52 1.65
C VAL A 350 8.89 8.98 2.43
N TRP A 351 9.90 8.48 1.74
CA TRP A 351 11.12 7.91 2.30
C TRP A 351 12.28 8.89 2.27
N TYR A 352 13.15 8.82 3.28
CA TYR A 352 14.45 9.45 3.33
C TYR A 352 15.53 8.36 3.36
N ALA A 353 16.44 8.37 2.40
CA ALA A 353 17.49 7.38 2.29
C ALA A 353 18.71 7.79 3.11
N VAL A 354 19.24 6.89 3.93
CA VAL A 354 20.39 7.14 4.81
C VAL A 354 21.14 5.85 5.11
N SER A 355 22.44 5.95 5.38
CA SER A 355 23.25 4.86 5.91
C SER A 355 23.92 5.31 7.22
N ILE A 356 23.96 4.42 8.22
CA ILE A 356 24.47 4.72 9.56
C ILE A 356 25.51 3.67 9.90
N HIS A 357 26.72 4.14 10.20
CA HIS A 357 27.87 3.32 10.56
C HIS A 357 28.38 3.78 11.91
N VAL A 358 28.15 2.96 12.92
CA VAL A 358 28.66 3.19 14.29
C VAL A 358 29.70 2.13 14.60
N THR A 359 30.91 2.56 14.89
CA THR A 359 32.02 1.70 15.30
C THR A 359 32.53 2.18 16.66
N ALA A 360 32.40 1.32 17.67
CA ALA A 360 32.89 1.65 19.00
C ALA A 360 34.40 1.92 18.99
N PRO A 361 34.89 2.89 19.76
CA PRO A 361 36.33 3.15 19.89
C PRO A 361 37.11 1.92 20.34
N GLU A 362 38.38 1.82 19.93
CA GLU A 362 39.24 0.70 20.28
C GLU A 362 39.27 0.43 21.79
N GLY A 363 39.05 -0.84 22.16
CA GLY A 363 38.96 -1.29 23.56
C GLY A 363 37.57 -1.07 24.22
N LYS A 364 36.57 -0.64 23.47
CA LYS A 364 35.17 -0.65 23.87
C LYS A 364 34.43 -1.87 23.34
N ASP A 365 33.21 -2.06 23.82
CA ASP A 365 32.37 -3.20 23.46
C ASP A 365 31.87 -3.09 22.02
N ALA A 366 32.44 -3.87 21.12
CA ALA A 366 32.05 -3.93 19.71
C ALA A 366 30.66 -4.56 19.47
N SER A 367 30.02 -5.16 20.48
CA SER A 367 28.65 -5.61 20.36
C SER A 367 27.64 -4.46 20.17
N ARG A 368 28.09 -3.22 20.34
CA ARG A 368 27.34 -1.98 20.12
C ARG A 368 27.51 -1.40 18.72
N ASP A 369 28.36 -2.00 17.90
CA ASP A 369 28.54 -1.59 16.52
C ASP A 369 27.25 -1.80 15.73
N VAL A 370 26.94 -0.83 14.86
CA VAL A 370 25.76 -0.85 14.01
C VAL A 370 26.13 -0.31 12.64
N HIS A 371 25.93 -1.13 11.60
CA HIS A 371 26.15 -0.73 10.23
C HIS A 371 24.90 -1.09 9.43
N VAL A 372 24.13 -0.06 9.07
CA VAL A 372 22.83 -0.24 8.41
C VAL A 372 22.68 0.75 7.26
N GLY A 373 21.97 0.33 6.22
CA GLY A 373 21.59 1.19 5.10
C GLY A 373 20.14 0.92 4.68
N GLY A 374 19.47 1.96 4.25
CA GLY A 374 18.07 1.81 3.81
C GLY A 374 17.33 3.12 3.76
N VAL A 375 16.05 3.07 4.14
CA VAL A 375 15.17 4.23 4.18
C VAL A 375 14.42 4.32 5.51
N THR A 376 14.06 5.55 5.86
CA THR A 376 13.21 5.84 7.03
C THR A 376 12.12 6.84 6.64
N PHE A 377 11.05 6.88 7.42
CA PHE A 377 10.11 8.00 7.32
C PHE A 377 10.72 9.24 7.98
N PRO A 378 10.76 10.41 7.30
CA PRO A 378 11.24 11.64 7.91
C PRO A 378 10.54 11.92 9.25
N GLY A 379 11.35 12.11 10.29
CA GLY A 379 10.88 12.28 11.68
C GLY A 379 11.03 11.03 12.55
N ILE A 380 11.31 9.87 11.97
CA ILE A 380 11.57 8.62 12.71
C ILE A 380 13.06 8.28 12.61
N PRO A 381 13.81 8.17 13.71
CA PRO A 381 15.23 7.84 13.68
C PRO A 381 15.47 6.37 13.32
N GLY A 382 16.61 6.11 12.69
CA GLY A 382 17.08 4.78 12.28
C GLY A 382 16.54 4.35 10.93
N ILE A 383 16.60 3.05 10.62
CA ILE A 383 16.20 2.47 9.34
C ILE A 383 14.94 1.62 9.49
N ILE A 384 13.89 1.95 8.74
CA ILE A 384 12.62 1.20 8.73
C ILE A 384 12.68 0.03 7.76
N LEU A 385 13.13 0.26 6.51
CA LEU A 385 13.31 -0.78 5.49
C LEU A 385 14.73 -0.72 4.93
N GLY A 386 15.38 -1.87 4.80
CA GLY A 386 16.76 -1.92 4.31
C GLY A 386 17.50 -3.17 4.74
N HIS A 387 18.76 -2.99 5.12
CA HIS A 387 19.63 -4.08 5.55
C HIS A 387 20.70 -3.60 6.54
N ASN A 388 21.21 -4.51 7.33
CA ASN A 388 22.48 -4.39 8.02
C ASN A 388 23.54 -5.31 7.35
N GLU A 389 24.63 -5.61 8.02
CA GLU A 389 25.70 -6.49 7.52
C GLU A 389 25.22 -7.95 7.33
N HIS A 390 24.17 -8.35 8.04
CA HIS A 390 23.77 -9.75 8.19
C HIS A 390 22.37 -10.06 7.70
N VAL A 391 21.45 -9.11 7.80
CA VAL A 391 20.03 -9.31 7.53
C VAL A 391 19.53 -8.19 6.61
N GLY A 392 18.74 -8.54 5.59
CA GLY A 392 17.95 -7.64 4.79
C GLY A 392 16.46 -7.85 5.07
N TRP A 393 15.67 -6.76 5.08
CA TRP A 393 14.24 -6.82 5.38
C TRP A 393 13.39 -5.86 4.56
N GLY A 394 12.18 -6.29 4.28
CA GLY A 394 11.11 -5.52 3.68
C GLY A 394 9.79 -5.74 4.41
N ALA A 395 8.85 -4.83 4.25
CA ALA A 395 7.53 -4.94 4.86
C ALA A 395 6.40 -4.65 3.88
N THR A 396 5.28 -5.36 4.03
CA THR A 396 4.00 -5.05 3.38
C THR A 396 2.90 -4.96 4.43
N VAL A 397 1.86 -4.16 4.18
CA VAL A 397 0.68 -4.16 5.06
C VAL A 397 0.01 -5.53 5.02
N ALA A 398 -0.28 -6.07 6.20
CA ALA A 398 -0.88 -7.41 6.34
C ALA A 398 -2.40 -7.42 6.12
N MET A 399 -3.05 -6.26 6.07
CA MET A 399 -4.51 -6.12 5.96
C MET A 399 -5.27 -6.84 7.08
N TYR A 400 -4.66 -6.94 8.27
CA TYR A 400 -5.30 -7.53 9.42
C TYR A 400 -6.26 -6.56 10.09
N ASP A 401 -7.42 -7.09 10.45
CA ASP A 401 -8.45 -6.37 11.18
C ASP A 401 -8.05 -6.22 12.67
N VAL A 402 -7.49 -5.07 12.98
CA VAL A 402 -7.00 -4.70 14.32
C VAL A 402 -7.77 -3.51 14.92
N THR A 403 -8.89 -3.19 14.29
CA THR A 403 -9.82 -2.12 14.68
C THR A 403 -11.24 -2.67 14.70
N ASP A 404 -12.05 -2.30 15.67
CA ASP A 404 -13.50 -2.59 15.69
C ASP A 404 -14.30 -1.32 15.99
N VAL A 405 -15.40 -1.15 15.27
CA VAL A 405 -16.37 -0.07 15.51
C VAL A 405 -17.56 -0.63 16.25
N TYR A 406 -17.96 0.02 17.35
CA TYR A 406 -19.06 -0.41 18.21
C TYR A 406 -20.22 0.57 18.17
N ALA A 407 -21.45 0.05 18.00
CA ALA A 407 -22.70 0.82 18.13
C ALA A 407 -23.09 0.97 19.59
N GLU A 408 -22.85 2.13 20.15
CA GLU A 408 -23.11 2.46 21.54
C GLU A 408 -24.56 2.93 21.76
N LYS A 409 -25.20 2.39 22.79
CA LYS A 409 -26.48 2.89 23.26
C LYS A 409 -26.26 3.87 24.39
N LEU A 410 -26.56 5.14 24.16
CA LEU A 410 -26.42 6.19 25.15
C LEU A 410 -27.57 6.18 26.17
N THR A 411 -27.28 6.63 27.41
CA THR A 411 -28.31 7.01 28.37
C THR A 411 -29.04 8.26 27.90
N PRO A 412 -30.28 8.51 28.35
CA PRO A 412 -31.09 9.66 27.90
C PRO A 412 -30.41 11.04 28.11
N ASP A 413 -29.52 11.15 29.06
CA ASP A 413 -28.71 12.37 29.31
C ASP A 413 -27.42 12.46 28.51
N GLY A 414 -27.11 11.44 27.68
CA GLY A 414 -25.93 11.38 26.85
C GLY A 414 -24.59 11.20 27.58
N LYS A 415 -24.59 10.95 28.90
CA LYS A 415 -23.36 10.94 29.73
C LYS A 415 -22.79 9.56 29.99
N ALA A 416 -23.47 8.50 29.60
CA ALA A 416 -23.03 7.13 29.79
C ALA A 416 -23.48 6.26 28.62
N VAL A 417 -22.79 5.14 28.40
CA VAL A 417 -23.20 4.05 27.51
C VAL A 417 -23.82 2.91 28.32
N LEU A 418 -24.74 2.15 27.72
CA LEU A 418 -25.30 0.95 28.32
C LEU A 418 -24.46 -0.28 27.96
N PHE A 419 -23.70 -0.78 28.91
CA PHE A 419 -22.82 -1.95 28.75
C PHE A 419 -23.25 -3.06 29.70
N LYS A 420 -23.53 -4.25 29.16
CA LYS A 420 -24.08 -5.40 29.94
C LYS A 420 -25.29 -5.01 30.78
N GLY A 421 -26.16 -4.13 30.25
CA GLY A 421 -27.36 -3.64 30.89
C GLY A 421 -27.12 -2.55 31.95
N ASN A 422 -25.91 -2.12 32.22
CA ASN A 422 -25.58 -1.10 33.22
C ASN A 422 -25.03 0.17 32.55
N PRO A 423 -25.32 1.36 33.08
CA PRO A 423 -24.71 2.59 32.60
C PRO A 423 -23.24 2.66 32.99
N VAL A 424 -22.36 2.89 32.00
CA VAL A 424 -20.94 3.15 32.19
C VAL A 424 -20.67 4.60 31.79
N PRO A 425 -20.23 5.45 32.72
CA PRO A 425 -19.99 6.86 32.43
C PRO A 425 -18.91 7.07 31.37
N LEU A 426 -19.16 8.00 30.44
CA LEU A 426 -18.15 8.45 29.49
C LEU A 426 -17.06 9.23 30.22
N GLN A 427 -15.81 8.96 29.87
CA GLN A 427 -14.69 9.84 30.14
C GLN A 427 -14.66 10.96 29.11
N THR A 428 -14.06 12.11 29.43
CA THR A 428 -13.97 13.21 28.48
C THR A 428 -12.57 13.83 28.50
N VAL A 429 -12.05 14.14 27.33
CA VAL A 429 -10.84 14.94 27.15
C VAL A 429 -11.22 16.24 26.47
N GLU A 430 -10.73 17.37 26.98
CA GLU A 430 -10.92 18.66 26.33
C GLU A 430 -9.80 18.89 25.31
N GLU A 431 -10.18 19.24 24.09
CA GLU A 431 -9.29 19.55 22.99
C GLU A 431 -9.48 21.00 22.55
N VAL A 432 -8.36 21.64 22.20
CA VAL A 432 -8.32 23.02 21.70
C VAL A 432 -7.60 23.04 20.39
N ILE A 433 -8.30 23.36 19.30
CA ILE A 433 -7.72 23.53 17.98
C ILE A 433 -7.47 25.02 17.75
N ALA A 434 -6.20 25.41 17.69
CA ALA A 434 -5.82 26.73 17.22
C ALA A 434 -6.04 26.80 15.71
N ILE A 435 -6.61 27.92 15.24
CA ILE A 435 -6.98 28.10 13.84
C ILE A 435 -6.34 29.41 13.35
N ALA A 436 -5.61 29.36 12.23
CA ALA A 436 -5.05 30.55 11.61
C ALA A 436 -6.14 31.60 11.37
N GLY A 437 -5.87 32.84 11.81
CA GLY A 437 -6.77 33.96 11.59
C GLY A 437 -8.13 33.92 12.32
N ARG A 438 -8.37 32.95 13.22
CA ARG A 438 -9.63 32.78 13.94
C ARG A 438 -9.41 32.51 15.43
N GLU A 439 -10.49 32.61 16.22
CA GLU A 439 -10.50 32.17 17.62
C GLU A 439 -10.34 30.63 17.67
N PRO A 440 -9.62 30.11 18.67
CA PRO A 440 -9.46 28.69 18.88
C PRO A 440 -10.80 27.97 19.07
N TYR A 441 -10.95 26.79 18.50
CA TYR A 441 -12.11 25.94 18.69
C TYR A 441 -11.87 24.96 19.83
N THR A 442 -12.73 25.01 20.86
CA THR A 442 -12.66 24.12 22.02
C THR A 442 -13.83 23.16 22.01
N TYR A 443 -13.56 21.89 22.18
CA TYR A 443 -14.57 20.85 22.26
C TYR A 443 -14.15 19.70 23.17
N ARG A 444 -15.05 18.73 23.41
CA ARG A 444 -14.77 17.56 24.24
C ARG A 444 -14.84 16.29 23.43
N VAL A 445 -13.85 15.42 23.62
CA VAL A 445 -13.84 14.06 23.09
C VAL A 445 -14.43 13.11 24.13
N PRO A 446 -15.60 12.54 23.89
CA PRO A 446 -16.15 11.51 24.78
C PRO A 446 -15.43 10.19 24.52
N ILE A 447 -15.07 9.47 25.58
CA ILE A 447 -14.37 8.18 25.51
C ILE A 447 -15.19 7.14 26.29
N VAL A 448 -15.49 6.05 25.62
CA VAL A 448 -16.03 4.83 26.23
C VAL A 448 -14.86 4.07 26.86
N PRO A 449 -14.85 3.82 28.18
CA PRO A 449 -13.69 3.28 28.88
C PRO A 449 -13.18 1.93 28.36
N HIS A 450 -14.03 1.16 27.72
CA HIS A 450 -13.72 -0.19 27.21
C HIS A 450 -13.64 -0.30 25.69
N HIS A 451 -14.14 0.72 24.94
CA HIS A 451 -14.10 0.72 23.46
C HIS A 451 -13.33 1.89 22.86
N GLY A 452 -12.89 2.88 23.67
CA GLY A 452 -12.15 4.02 23.14
C GLY A 452 -13.03 5.22 22.77
N PRO A 453 -12.53 6.16 21.94
CA PRO A 453 -13.22 7.41 21.64
C PRO A 453 -14.49 7.19 20.82
N LEU A 454 -15.51 8.03 21.08
CA LEU A 454 -16.64 8.14 20.17
C LEU A 454 -16.17 8.82 18.87
N LEU A 455 -16.62 8.31 17.73
CA LEU A 455 -16.36 8.93 16.43
C LEU A 455 -17.14 10.24 16.30
N PRO A 456 -16.51 11.33 15.82
CA PRO A 456 -17.13 12.64 15.79
C PRO A 456 -18.16 12.78 14.67
N ASN A 457 -19.32 13.36 14.98
CA ASN A 457 -20.21 13.90 13.96
C ASN A 457 -19.72 15.32 13.61
N ILE A 458 -19.05 15.48 12.48
CA ILE A 458 -18.48 16.77 12.02
C ILE A 458 -19.45 17.44 11.05
N VAL A 459 -19.94 18.62 11.41
CA VAL A 459 -20.82 19.44 10.59
C VAL A 459 -20.35 20.89 10.66
N ASP A 460 -20.19 21.54 9.52
CA ASP A 460 -19.74 22.92 9.43
C ASP A 460 -18.45 23.20 10.25
N HIS A 461 -17.48 22.29 10.16
CA HIS A 461 -16.19 22.35 10.87
C HIS A 461 -16.29 22.34 12.41
N ALA A 462 -17.34 21.72 12.94
CA ALA A 462 -17.55 21.61 14.37
C ALA A 462 -18.10 20.21 14.73
N VAL A 463 -17.86 19.77 15.97
CA VAL A 463 -18.39 18.53 16.51
C VAL A 463 -19.81 18.76 17.00
N VAL A 464 -20.75 17.94 16.56
CA VAL A 464 -22.13 17.89 17.02
C VAL A 464 -22.29 16.73 18.01
N ASP A 465 -22.82 17.00 19.18
CA ASP A 465 -23.08 15.96 20.17
C ASP A 465 -24.01 14.86 19.63
N PRO A 466 -23.77 13.58 19.96
CA PRO A 466 -24.61 12.49 19.49
C PRO A 466 -26.02 12.58 20.08
N ASP A 467 -27.03 12.27 19.27
CA ASP A 467 -28.42 12.17 19.70
C ASP A 467 -28.62 10.89 20.54
N PRO A 468 -28.91 10.96 21.85
CA PRO A 468 -29.09 9.77 22.69
C PRO A 468 -30.15 8.80 22.19
N ALA A 469 -31.13 9.26 21.42
CA ALA A 469 -32.16 8.41 20.84
C ALA A 469 -31.66 7.61 19.61
N VAL A 470 -30.57 8.06 19.00
CA VAL A 470 -29.91 7.40 17.85
C VAL A 470 -28.75 6.53 18.31
N GLY A 471 -27.96 6.99 19.28
CA GLY A 471 -26.75 6.38 19.78
C GLY A 471 -25.48 7.04 19.20
N ALA A 472 -24.34 6.38 19.37
CA ALA A 472 -23.05 6.83 18.87
C ALA A 472 -22.22 5.63 18.37
N LEU A 473 -21.14 5.87 17.63
CA LEU A 473 -20.12 4.86 17.35
C LEU A 473 -18.87 5.15 18.15
N SER A 474 -18.30 4.14 18.79
CA SER A 474 -16.96 4.16 19.37
C SER A 474 -16.02 3.31 18.54
N VAL A 475 -14.72 3.55 18.68
CA VAL A 475 -13.69 2.79 17.98
C VAL A 475 -12.67 2.23 18.95
N ARG A 476 -12.38 0.94 18.79
CA ARG A 476 -11.30 0.26 19.49
C ARG A 476 -10.24 -0.15 18.48
N TRP A 477 -9.02 0.31 18.69
CA TRP A 477 -7.87 0.04 17.86
C TRP A 477 -6.68 -0.38 18.73
N THR A 478 -5.90 -1.36 18.28
CA THR A 478 -4.73 -1.83 19.04
C THR A 478 -3.69 -0.75 19.30
N GLY A 479 -3.72 0.32 18.51
CA GLY A 479 -2.82 1.49 18.64
C GLY A 479 -3.28 2.56 19.63
N LEU A 480 -4.39 2.37 20.34
CA LEU A 480 -4.84 3.34 21.37
C LEU A 480 -3.98 3.35 22.64
N GLU A 481 -3.14 2.34 22.83
CA GLU A 481 -2.26 2.20 23.97
C GLU A 481 -0.78 2.39 23.57
N PRO A 482 0.11 2.77 24.51
CA PRO A 482 1.55 2.80 24.28
C PRO A 482 2.10 1.42 23.89
N THR A 483 2.93 1.36 22.87
CA THR A 483 3.50 0.12 22.29
C THR A 483 5.00 0.28 22.01
N LYS A 484 5.66 -0.73 21.42
CA LYS A 484 7.12 -0.86 21.39
C LYS A 484 7.73 -0.98 19.99
N GLU A 485 7.06 -0.45 18.96
CA GLU A 485 7.50 -0.57 17.57
C GLU A 485 8.95 -0.07 17.35
N LEU A 486 9.31 1.04 18.02
CA LEU A 486 10.70 1.53 17.93
C LEU A 486 11.71 0.59 18.57
N GLU A 487 11.35 -0.09 19.69
CA GLU A 487 12.22 -1.13 20.24
C GLU A 487 12.41 -2.30 19.25
N ALA A 488 11.38 -2.67 18.49
CA ALA A 488 11.46 -3.68 17.46
C ALA A 488 12.40 -3.24 16.33
N ILE A 489 12.20 -2.04 15.80
CA ILE A 489 13.02 -1.48 14.70
C ILE A 489 14.49 -1.37 15.14
N PHE A 490 14.78 -0.81 16.31
CA PHE A 490 16.17 -0.73 16.78
C PHE A 490 16.79 -2.11 17.06
N GLY A 491 15.98 -3.11 17.37
CA GLY A 491 16.44 -4.50 17.44
C GLY A 491 16.87 -5.05 16.07
N LEU A 492 16.12 -4.74 15.00
CA LEU A 492 16.48 -5.13 13.62
C LEU A 492 17.84 -4.57 13.20
N LEU A 493 18.18 -3.34 13.60
CA LEU A 493 19.47 -2.73 13.23
C LEU A 493 20.68 -3.58 13.68
N ARG A 494 20.52 -4.43 14.69
CA ARG A 494 21.56 -5.26 15.30
C ARG A 494 21.37 -6.75 15.08
N ALA A 495 20.29 -7.17 14.44
CA ALA A 495 20.00 -8.57 14.19
C ALA A 495 21.07 -9.19 13.29
N ARG A 496 21.52 -10.42 13.62
CA ARG A 496 22.55 -11.17 12.88
C ARG A 496 22.00 -12.36 12.11
N SER A 497 20.73 -12.66 12.32
CA SER A 497 20.03 -13.74 11.63
C SER A 497 18.55 -13.38 11.51
N VAL A 498 17.85 -14.09 10.64
CA VAL A 498 16.38 -13.95 10.53
C VAL A 498 15.67 -14.33 11.83
N ASP A 499 16.24 -15.22 12.65
CA ASP A 499 15.67 -15.60 13.96
C ASP A 499 15.79 -14.45 14.98
N GLU A 500 16.94 -13.78 15.06
CA GLU A 500 17.12 -12.58 15.91
C GLU A 500 16.23 -11.42 15.45
N ALA A 501 16.06 -11.29 14.14
CA ALA A 501 15.15 -10.30 13.56
C ALA A 501 13.70 -10.61 13.95
N GLN A 502 13.26 -11.87 13.90
CA GLN A 502 11.91 -12.27 14.35
C GLN A 502 11.72 -11.99 15.85
N GLU A 503 12.71 -12.30 16.68
CA GLU A 503 12.65 -11.98 18.12
C GLU A 503 12.50 -10.48 18.35
N SER A 504 13.21 -9.66 17.59
CA SER A 504 13.07 -8.18 17.67
C SER A 504 11.68 -7.75 17.29
N LEU A 505 11.12 -8.30 16.20
CA LEU A 505 9.78 -7.97 15.71
C LEU A 505 8.66 -8.45 16.65
N SER A 506 8.91 -9.36 17.60
CA SER A 506 7.93 -9.76 18.62
C SER A 506 7.41 -8.58 19.46
N LYS A 507 8.14 -7.45 19.48
CA LYS A 507 7.75 -6.20 20.11
C LYS A 507 6.89 -5.30 19.21
N PHE A 508 6.75 -5.60 17.93
CA PHE A 508 5.97 -4.83 16.98
C PHE A 508 4.49 -5.16 17.11
N SER A 509 3.70 -4.26 17.65
CA SER A 509 2.29 -4.50 18.01
C SER A 509 1.30 -3.78 17.11
N VAL A 510 1.66 -2.61 16.57
CA VAL A 510 0.77 -1.74 15.80
C VAL A 510 1.38 -1.41 14.46
N GLY A 511 0.56 -1.46 13.40
CA GLY A 511 0.95 -1.30 12.02
C GLY A 511 0.58 -2.51 11.16
N ALA A 512 0.36 -3.69 11.77
CA ALA A 512 -0.06 -4.93 11.12
C ALA A 512 0.72 -5.20 9.82
N GLN A 513 2.01 -5.55 9.95
CA GLN A 513 2.91 -5.71 8.81
C GLN A 513 3.30 -7.18 8.57
N ASN A 514 3.37 -7.57 7.30
CA ASN A 514 4.14 -8.72 6.85
C ASN A 514 5.61 -8.31 6.73
N TRP A 515 6.49 -8.96 7.44
CA TRP A 515 7.93 -8.78 7.35
C TRP A 515 8.53 -9.95 6.58
N VAL A 516 9.24 -9.66 5.49
CA VAL A 516 9.99 -10.65 4.72
C VAL A 516 11.47 -10.34 4.87
N MET A 517 12.27 -11.34 5.18
CA MET A 517 13.67 -11.19 5.54
C MET A 517 14.53 -12.28 4.90
N GLY A 518 15.80 -11.97 4.71
CA GLY A 518 16.84 -12.93 4.38
C GLY A 518 18.10 -12.61 5.18
N ASP A 519 18.98 -13.60 5.39
CA ASP A 519 20.23 -13.38 6.08
C ASP A 519 21.47 -13.92 5.32
N ALA A 520 22.64 -13.52 5.80
CA ALA A 520 23.93 -13.90 5.21
C ALA A 520 24.23 -15.41 5.31
N ALA A 521 23.51 -16.18 6.13
CA ALA A 521 23.58 -17.63 6.13
C ALA A 521 22.77 -18.26 5.00
N GLY A 522 21.96 -17.48 4.30
CA GLY A 522 21.11 -17.89 3.20
C GLY A 522 19.69 -18.27 3.58
N ASP A 523 19.32 -18.13 4.86
CA ASP A 523 17.99 -18.38 5.38
C ASP A 523 17.03 -17.25 4.98
N ILE A 524 15.74 -17.58 4.79
CA ILE A 524 14.65 -16.63 4.55
C ILE A 524 13.51 -16.83 5.54
N LEU A 525 12.86 -15.74 5.90
CA LEU A 525 11.76 -15.79 6.87
C LEU A 525 10.68 -14.79 6.49
N TRP A 526 9.43 -15.18 6.65
CA TRP A 526 8.28 -14.32 6.73
C TRP A 526 7.62 -14.44 8.10
N THR A 527 7.26 -13.32 8.66
CA THR A 527 6.46 -13.26 9.88
C THR A 527 5.53 -12.06 9.81
N THR A 528 4.34 -12.20 10.36
CA THR A 528 3.42 -11.08 10.51
C THR A 528 3.44 -10.64 11.96
N HIS A 529 3.75 -9.39 12.23
CA HIS A 529 3.66 -8.88 13.60
C HIS A 529 2.61 -7.80 13.71
N ALA A 530 1.66 -8.07 14.61
CA ALA A 530 0.60 -7.18 15.06
C ALA A 530 0.02 -7.74 16.36
N ALA A 531 -0.54 -6.88 17.20
CA ALA A 531 -1.45 -7.31 18.26
C ALA A 531 -2.80 -7.66 17.61
N ILE A 532 -2.98 -8.91 17.15
CA ILE A 532 -4.19 -9.36 16.46
C ILE A 532 -5.27 -9.65 17.49
N PRO A 533 -6.42 -8.94 17.51
CA PRO A 533 -7.46 -9.16 18.50
C PRO A 533 -8.13 -10.54 18.37
N THR A 534 -8.26 -11.24 19.50
CA THR A 534 -9.22 -12.35 19.61
C THR A 534 -10.56 -11.80 20.12
N ARG A 535 -11.65 -12.29 19.57
CA ARG A 535 -13.00 -11.78 19.86
C ARG A 535 -13.93 -12.87 20.39
N SER A 536 -14.98 -12.48 21.10
CA SER A 536 -16.01 -13.41 21.54
C SER A 536 -16.73 -14.05 20.35
N ARG A 537 -17.33 -15.23 20.56
CA ARG A 537 -18.07 -15.94 19.49
C ARG A 537 -19.23 -15.13 18.92
N GLU A 538 -19.79 -14.24 19.71
CA GLU A 538 -20.90 -13.39 19.31
C GLU A 538 -20.50 -12.34 18.27
N ALA A 539 -19.21 -11.95 18.20
CA ALA A 539 -18.67 -11.10 17.14
C ALA A 539 -18.64 -11.78 15.76
N PHE A 540 -18.77 -13.11 15.74
CA PHE A 540 -18.79 -13.95 14.54
C PHE A 540 -20.18 -14.58 14.32
N ALA A 541 -21.24 -13.94 14.77
CA ALA A 541 -22.60 -14.41 14.58
C ALA A 541 -23.08 -14.19 13.14
N TRP A 542 -22.30 -14.70 12.18
CA TRP A 542 -22.47 -14.55 10.74
C TRP A 542 -23.02 -15.81 10.08
N ASP A 543 -23.80 -15.63 9.03
CA ASP A 543 -24.26 -16.69 8.13
C ASP A 543 -23.81 -16.35 6.70
N ALA A 544 -22.74 -16.99 6.26
CA ALA A 544 -22.14 -16.76 4.95
C ALA A 544 -23.08 -17.16 3.78
N ALA A 545 -24.07 -18.04 3.99
CA ALA A 545 -25.04 -18.40 2.96
C ALA A 545 -26.10 -17.32 2.70
N THR A 546 -26.43 -16.56 3.73
CA THR A 546 -27.46 -15.51 3.67
C THR A 546 -26.90 -14.12 3.85
N TYR A 547 -25.61 -13.99 4.15
CA TYR A 547 -24.92 -12.74 4.47
C TYR A 547 -25.62 -11.95 5.58
N THR A 548 -26.06 -12.65 6.62
CA THR A 548 -26.77 -12.03 7.75
C THR A 548 -26.02 -12.26 9.05
N GLY A 549 -26.15 -11.31 9.96
CA GLY A 549 -25.55 -11.41 11.28
C GLY A 549 -24.50 -10.35 11.52
N VAL A 550 -23.41 -10.71 12.21
CA VAL A 550 -22.37 -9.80 12.68
C VAL A 550 -20.99 -10.37 12.30
N LEU A 551 -20.15 -9.53 11.74
CA LEU A 551 -18.72 -9.79 11.49
C LEU A 551 -17.89 -8.65 12.09
N PRO A 552 -16.63 -8.90 12.49
CA PRO A 552 -15.75 -7.84 12.99
C PRO A 552 -15.54 -6.68 12.01
N CYS A 553 -15.45 -6.95 10.70
CA CYS A 553 -15.36 -5.91 9.68
C CYS A 553 -16.68 -5.18 9.39
N MET A 554 -17.55 -5.14 10.36
CA MET A 554 -18.79 -4.36 10.39
C MET A 554 -18.97 -3.74 11.76
N VAL A 555 -19.99 -2.88 11.91
CA VAL A 555 -20.31 -2.26 13.19
C VAL A 555 -20.84 -3.31 14.18
N LEU A 556 -20.05 -3.56 15.21
CA LEU A 556 -20.37 -4.48 16.30
C LEU A 556 -21.36 -3.87 17.31
N PRO A 557 -22.15 -4.69 18.04
CA PRO A 557 -22.97 -4.18 19.14
C PRO A 557 -22.11 -3.76 20.34
N GLY A 558 -22.28 -2.51 20.82
CA GLY A 558 -21.57 -1.96 21.99
C GLY A 558 -22.16 -2.35 23.34
N ASP A 559 -23.02 -3.37 23.39
CA ASP A 559 -23.75 -3.80 24.59
C ASP A 559 -22.98 -4.80 25.47
N GLY A 560 -21.74 -5.15 25.10
CA GLY A 560 -20.90 -6.10 25.80
C GLY A 560 -21.03 -7.56 25.38
N THR A 561 -21.66 -7.83 24.22
CA THR A 561 -21.78 -9.18 23.67
C THR A 561 -20.64 -9.51 22.69
N ALA A 562 -20.16 -8.56 21.91
CA ALA A 562 -19.14 -8.77 20.85
C ALA A 562 -17.78 -8.14 21.23
N GLU A 563 -17.16 -8.66 22.29
CA GLU A 563 -15.98 -8.05 22.90
C GLU A 563 -14.65 -8.67 22.47
N TRP A 564 -13.57 -7.89 22.53
CA TRP A 564 -12.23 -8.45 22.51
C TRP A 564 -11.98 -9.29 23.76
N THR A 565 -11.41 -10.48 23.56
CA THR A 565 -11.08 -11.41 24.63
C THR A 565 -9.59 -11.45 24.94
N GLY A 566 -8.76 -10.84 24.08
CA GLY A 566 -7.31 -10.77 24.18
C GLY A 566 -6.68 -10.54 22.83
N THR A 567 -5.45 -10.97 22.67
CA THR A 567 -4.72 -10.99 21.40
C THR A 567 -4.27 -12.40 21.05
N LEU A 568 -4.05 -12.66 19.76
CA LEU A 568 -3.51 -13.92 19.29
C LEU A 568 -2.15 -14.19 19.95
N PRO A 569 -1.95 -15.38 20.57
CA PRO A 569 -0.65 -15.72 21.13
C PRO A 569 0.45 -15.74 20.07
N GLU A 570 1.65 -15.29 20.42
CA GLU A 570 2.78 -15.14 19.51
C GLU A 570 3.06 -16.42 18.67
N HIS A 571 3.05 -17.59 19.28
CA HIS A 571 3.31 -18.86 18.59
C HIS A 571 2.20 -19.26 17.58
N LEU A 572 1.08 -18.54 17.55
CA LEU A 572 -0.03 -18.71 16.61
C LEU A 572 -0.07 -17.56 15.59
N ILE A 573 0.83 -16.61 15.64
CA ILE A 573 0.98 -15.59 14.61
C ILE A 573 1.52 -16.27 13.34
N PRO A 574 0.92 -16.01 12.16
CA PRO A 574 1.37 -16.59 10.91
C PRO A 574 2.83 -16.26 10.60
N HIS A 575 3.63 -17.29 10.30
CA HIS A 575 5.03 -17.17 9.91
C HIS A 575 5.48 -18.37 9.06
N ALA A 576 6.57 -18.23 8.33
CA ALA A 576 7.23 -19.30 7.59
C ALA A 576 8.73 -19.06 7.50
N LYS A 577 9.54 -20.09 7.75
CA LYS A 577 11.00 -20.06 7.57
C LYS A 577 11.40 -21.17 6.59
N ASN A 578 12.21 -20.82 5.59
CA ASN A 578 12.79 -21.72 4.59
C ASN A 578 11.76 -22.71 4.01
N PRO A 579 10.65 -22.23 3.41
CA PRO A 579 9.68 -23.16 2.85
C PRO A 579 10.30 -23.99 1.73
N PRO A 580 9.77 -25.20 1.47
CA PRO A 580 10.30 -26.09 0.43
C PRO A 580 10.34 -25.49 -0.98
N ALA A 581 9.50 -24.50 -1.26
CA ALA A 581 9.51 -23.75 -2.50
C ALA A 581 10.79 -22.92 -2.71
N GLY A 582 11.56 -22.66 -1.62
CA GLY A 582 12.79 -21.86 -1.68
C GLY A 582 12.55 -20.36 -1.91
N TYR A 583 11.34 -19.88 -1.71
CA TYR A 583 10.99 -18.46 -1.70
C TYR A 583 9.78 -18.21 -0.81
N ILE A 584 9.58 -16.97 -0.47
CA ILE A 584 8.41 -16.44 0.23
C ILE A 584 8.01 -15.16 -0.49
N ALA A 585 6.71 -14.93 -0.71
CA ALA A 585 6.22 -13.69 -1.29
C ALA A 585 4.97 -13.21 -0.56
N THR A 586 4.77 -11.89 -0.50
CA THR A 586 3.56 -11.25 -0.03
C THR A 586 3.23 -10.02 -0.87
N ALA A 587 1.94 -9.80 -1.12
CA ALA A 587 1.43 -8.64 -1.83
C ALA A 587 0.07 -8.19 -1.25
N ASN A 588 -0.03 -8.11 0.08
CA ASN A 588 -1.25 -7.78 0.84
C ASN A 588 -2.38 -8.82 0.68
N ASN A 589 -2.06 -9.99 0.15
CA ASN A 589 -2.98 -11.11 -0.05
C ASN A 589 -3.36 -11.76 1.28
N ASP A 590 -4.38 -12.62 1.26
CA ASP A 590 -4.70 -13.51 2.37
C ASP A 590 -3.51 -14.46 2.61
N PRO A 591 -2.74 -14.30 3.69
CA PRO A 591 -1.45 -14.95 3.80
C PRO A 591 -1.54 -16.47 4.05
N ILE A 592 -2.65 -16.96 4.57
CA ILE A 592 -2.86 -18.38 4.92
C ILE A 592 -4.11 -18.99 4.27
N GLY A 593 -4.84 -18.22 3.46
CA GLY A 593 -6.00 -18.69 2.74
C GLY A 593 -7.26 -18.84 3.60
N ASP A 594 -7.43 -18.00 4.63
CA ASP A 594 -8.55 -18.10 5.56
C ASP A 594 -9.88 -17.65 4.94
N SER A 595 -9.82 -16.78 3.93
CA SER A 595 -11.00 -16.24 3.22
C SER A 595 -11.31 -16.94 1.89
N LEU A 596 -10.53 -17.96 1.47
CA LEU A 596 -10.66 -18.59 0.14
C LEU A 596 -12.02 -19.26 -0.12
N ASP A 597 -12.72 -19.69 0.91
CA ASP A 597 -14.07 -20.25 0.81
C ASP A 597 -15.19 -19.19 0.91
N ASN A 598 -14.80 -17.92 0.90
CA ASN A 598 -15.69 -16.76 0.99
C ASN A 598 -16.38 -16.60 2.37
N ASP A 599 -15.82 -17.18 3.41
CA ASP A 599 -16.26 -17.04 4.81
C ASP A 599 -15.05 -16.76 5.73
N PRO A 600 -14.72 -15.51 6.01
CA PRO A 600 -13.57 -15.17 6.84
C PRO A 600 -13.79 -15.46 8.33
N SER A 601 -15.00 -15.90 8.72
CA SER A 601 -15.39 -16.12 10.12
C SER A 601 -15.22 -17.58 10.60
N ASN A 602 -14.81 -18.48 9.72
CA ASN A 602 -14.81 -19.93 10.02
C ASN A 602 -13.46 -20.48 10.51
N GLY A 603 -12.43 -19.62 10.58
CA GLY A 603 -11.15 -19.97 11.19
C GLY A 603 -11.27 -20.26 12.69
N ALA A 604 -10.49 -21.20 13.22
CA ALA A 604 -10.51 -21.53 14.64
C ALA A 604 -9.12 -21.89 15.17
N LEU A 605 -8.83 -21.40 16.38
CA LEU A 605 -7.67 -21.82 17.16
C LEU A 605 -7.83 -23.26 17.65
N PRO A 606 -6.74 -23.92 18.12
CA PRO A 606 -6.80 -25.30 18.60
C PRO A 606 -7.81 -25.56 19.73
N ASP A 607 -8.12 -24.57 20.54
CA ASP A 607 -9.11 -24.61 21.63
C ASP A 607 -10.56 -24.34 21.16
N GLY A 608 -10.72 -24.06 19.86
CA GLY A 608 -12.01 -23.71 19.27
C GLY A 608 -12.43 -22.25 19.43
N THR A 609 -11.53 -21.36 19.89
CA THR A 609 -11.74 -19.93 19.82
C THR A 609 -11.70 -19.49 18.35
N PRO A 610 -12.60 -18.60 17.89
CA PRO A 610 -12.54 -18.11 16.52
C PRO A 610 -11.18 -17.45 16.25
N MET A 611 -10.55 -17.86 15.15
CA MET A 611 -9.39 -17.19 14.58
C MET A 611 -9.86 -16.34 13.40
N TYR A 612 -9.48 -15.09 13.40
CA TYR A 612 -9.88 -14.15 12.37
C TYR A 612 -8.73 -13.16 12.14
N LEU A 613 -8.29 -13.04 10.91
CA LEU A 613 -7.22 -12.12 10.52
C LEU A 613 -7.78 -10.86 9.86
N GLY A 614 -8.81 -11.00 9.03
CA GLY A 614 -9.44 -9.90 8.31
C GLY A 614 -10.42 -10.39 7.26
N CYS A 615 -11.12 -9.45 6.63
CA CYS A 615 -12.10 -9.74 5.56
C CYS A 615 -11.80 -8.98 4.25
N SER A 616 -10.78 -8.14 4.22
CA SER A 616 -10.50 -7.26 3.09
C SER A 616 -9.03 -7.35 2.65
N PHE A 617 -8.62 -8.54 2.25
CA PHE A 617 -7.32 -8.76 1.63
C PHE A 617 -7.31 -8.32 0.16
N ASP A 618 -6.11 -8.06 -0.37
CA ASP A 618 -5.91 -7.82 -1.80
C ASP A 618 -6.55 -8.92 -2.65
N ILE A 619 -6.89 -8.59 -3.89
CA ILE A 619 -7.55 -9.49 -4.84
C ILE A 619 -6.72 -10.74 -5.20
N GLY A 620 -5.41 -10.74 -4.88
CA GLY A 620 -4.47 -11.85 -5.02
C GLY A 620 -3.66 -11.84 -6.33
N PHE A 621 -3.95 -10.95 -7.27
CA PHE A 621 -3.30 -10.97 -8.59
C PHE A 621 -1.81 -10.67 -8.53
N ARG A 622 -1.38 -9.70 -7.71
CA ARG A 622 0.04 -9.34 -7.58
C ARG A 622 0.85 -10.49 -7.01
N GLU A 623 0.37 -11.09 -5.93
CA GLU A 623 1.01 -12.25 -5.31
C GLU A 623 1.07 -13.44 -6.27
N GLY A 624 -0.05 -13.79 -6.92
CA GLY A 624 -0.10 -14.88 -7.88
C GLY A 624 0.87 -14.66 -9.06
N ARG A 625 0.99 -13.42 -9.54
CA ARG A 625 1.92 -13.10 -10.62
C ARG A 625 3.38 -13.16 -10.19
N ILE A 626 3.71 -12.71 -8.97
CA ILE A 626 5.07 -12.84 -8.40
C ILE A 626 5.45 -14.32 -8.33
N GLN A 627 4.57 -15.17 -7.77
CA GLN A 627 4.79 -16.63 -7.70
C GLN A 627 4.96 -17.23 -9.10
N GLU A 628 4.06 -16.90 -10.05
CA GLU A 628 4.15 -17.34 -11.45
C GLU A 628 5.52 -17.00 -12.07
N ARG A 629 6.01 -15.76 -11.88
CA ARG A 629 7.30 -15.31 -12.40
C ARG A 629 8.48 -16.06 -11.77
N ILE A 630 8.44 -16.27 -10.46
CA ILE A 630 9.49 -17.00 -9.74
C ILE A 630 9.50 -18.47 -10.16
N ASP A 631 8.33 -19.10 -10.28
CA ASP A 631 8.22 -20.54 -10.60
C ASP A 631 8.47 -20.84 -12.09
N ALA A 632 8.13 -19.93 -12.99
CA ALA A 632 8.41 -20.08 -14.42
C ALA A 632 9.87 -19.73 -14.79
N HIS A 633 10.67 -19.18 -13.86
CA HIS A 633 12.04 -18.80 -14.17
C HIS A 633 12.94 -20.04 -14.36
N GLU A 634 13.65 -20.09 -15.49
CA GLU A 634 14.58 -21.16 -15.81
C GLU A 634 15.91 -20.96 -15.07
N GLY A 635 16.14 -21.70 -14.01
CA GLY A 635 17.39 -21.65 -13.21
C GLY A 635 17.24 -20.79 -11.94
N PRO A 636 18.36 -20.52 -11.25
CA PRO A 636 18.37 -19.70 -10.05
C PRO A 636 18.19 -18.20 -10.42
N LEU A 637 17.51 -17.44 -9.54
CA LEU A 637 17.21 -16.03 -9.76
C LEU A 637 18.40 -15.13 -9.38
N SER A 638 18.63 -14.09 -10.17
CA SER A 638 19.57 -13.00 -9.88
C SER A 638 18.85 -11.79 -9.23
N PRO A 639 19.59 -10.82 -8.68
CA PRO A 639 19.03 -9.54 -8.26
C PRO A 639 18.29 -8.81 -9.38
N GLU A 640 18.79 -8.89 -10.62
CA GLU A 640 18.17 -8.29 -11.81
C GLU A 640 16.84 -8.95 -12.16
N ASP A 641 16.71 -10.28 -11.95
CA ASP A 641 15.44 -10.98 -12.12
C ASP A 641 14.40 -10.51 -11.09
N CYS A 642 14.83 -10.30 -9.84
CA CYS A 642 13.97 -9.70 -8.82
C CYS A 642 13.50 -8.29 -9.22
N ALA A 643 14.40 -7.44 -9.71
CA ALA A 643 14.03 -6.11 -10.20
C ALA A 643 13.10 -6.17 -11.42
N ALA A 644 13.27 -7.15 -12.32
CA ALA A 644 12.39 -7.36 -13.46
C ALA A 644 10.99 -7.84 -13.04
N ILE A 645 10.86 -8.56 -11.93
CA ILE A 645 9.55 -8.93 -11.35
C ILE A 645 8.88 -7.69 -10.75
N GLN A 646 9.61 -6.81 -10.06
CA GLN A 646 9.06 -5.54 -9.56
C GLN A 646 8.49 -4.66 -10.68
N GLY A 647 9.05 -4.75 -11.89
CA GLY A 647 8.60 -4.00 -13.07
C GLY A 647 7.57 -4.73 -13.93
N ASP A 648 6.95 -5.82 -13.46
CA ASP A 648 5.98 -6.58 -14.26
C ASP A 648 4.65 -5.82 -14.38
N ILE A 649 4.24 -5.54 -15.63
CA ILE A 649 3.06 -4.77 -16.00
C ILE A 649 2.00 -5.61 -16.72
N LYS A 650 1.89 -6.89 -16.41
CA LYS A 650 0.82 -7.73 -16.96
C LYS A 650 -0.54 -7.30 -16.43
N SER A 651 -1.50 -7.05 -17.32
CA SER A 651 -2.89 -6.76 -16.98
C SER A 651 -3.60 -8.04 -16.54
N ALA A 652 -3.78 -8.19 -15.22
CA ALA A 652 -4.49 -9.34 -14.67
C ALA A 652 -5.97 -9.35 -15.03
N LEU A 653 -6.62 -8.18 -15.03
CA LEU A 653 -8.01 -8.02 -15.46
C LEU A 653 -8.16 -8.25 -16.96
N GLY A 654 -7.20 -7.77 -17.78
CA GLY A 654 -7.17 -8.03 -19.22
C GLY A 654 -7.18 -9.53 -19.52
N ALA A 655 -6.28 -10.27 -18.88
CA ALA A 655 -6.18 -11.72 -19.06
C ALA A 655 -7.47 -12.47 -18.67
N ARG A 656 -8.23 -11.97 -17.68
CA ARG A 656 -9.47 -12.60 -17.20
C ARG A 656 -10.71 -12.17 -17.98
N LEU A 657 -10.79 -10.93 -18.46
CA LEU A 657 -12.02 -10.36 -18.99
C LEU A 657 -12.05 -10.25 -20.52
N VAL A 658 -10.91 -10.08 -21.19
CA VAL A 658 -10.85 -10.03 -22.66
C VAL A 658 -11.47 -11.25 -23.32
N PRO A 659 -11.26 -12.50 -22.87
CA PRO A 659 -11.93 -13.67 -23.45
C PRO A 659 -13.46 -13.58 -23.42
N HIS A 660 -14.05 -12.93 -22.44
CA HIS A 660 -15.50 -12.72 -22.38
C HIS A 660 -15.97 -11.66 -23.38
N LEU A 661 -15.19 -10.59 -23.55
CA LEU A 661 -15.46 -9.55 -24.55
C LEU A 661 -15.35 -10.10 -25.96
N LEU A 662 -14.29 -10.86 -26.28
CA LEU A 662 -14.11 -11.50 -27.57
C LEU A 662 -15.29 -12.43 -27.91
N ARG A 663 -15.72 -13.25 -26.97
CA ARG A 663 -16.88 -14.12 -27.13
C ARG A 663 -18.17 -13.34 -27.43
N ALA A 664 -18.40 -12.22 -26.77
CA ALA A 664 -19.55 -11.37 -27.04
C ALA A 664 -19.50 -10.77 -28.45
N MET A 665 -18.30 -10.38 -28.91
CA MET A 665 -18.06 -9.89 -30.26
C MET A 665 -18.30 -10.98 -31.32
N ASP A 666 -17.83 -12.20 -31.09
CA ASP A 666 -18.07 -13.35 -32.00
C ASP A 666 -19.56 -13.65 -32.11
N ARG A 667 -20.31 -13.67 -31.02
CA ARG A 667 -21.79 -13.87 -31.04
C ARG A 667 -22.53 -12.77 -31.79
N ALA A 668 -22.07 -11.52 -31.65
CA ALA A 668 -22.67 -10.41 -32.40
C ALA A 668 -22.42 -10.52 -33.90
N GLU A 669 -21.22 -10.96 -34.29
CA GLU A 669 -20.92 -11.21 -35.72
C GLU A 669 -21.75 -12.41 -36.29
N GLU A 670 -21.94 -13.47 -35.48
CA GLU A 670 -22.84 -14.58 -35.86
C GLU A 670 -24.28 -14.12 -36.03
N GLU A 671 -24.81 -13.27 -35.16
CA GLU A 671 -26.17 -12.69 -35.30
C GLU A 671 -26.25 -11.79 -36.55
N ARG A 672 -25.22 -11.00 -36.81
CA ARG A 672 -25.14 -10.15 -38.01
C ARG A 672 -25.14 -11.01 -39.31
N ALA A 673 -24.36 -12.09 -39.34
CA ALA A 673 -24.23 -12.98 -40.48
C ALA A 673 -25.48 -13.83 -40.65
N THR A 674 -26.14 -14.26 -39.59
CA THR A 674 -27.32 -15.12 -39.59
C THR A 674 -28.32 -14.62 -38.54
N PRO A 675 -29.18 -13.64 -38.90
CA PRO A 675 -30.15 -13.06 -37.98
C PRO A 675 -31.04 -14.12 -37.31
N GLY A 676 -31.18 -13.99 -35.98
CA GLY A 676 -31.96 -14.91 -35.15
C GLY A 676 -31.13 -16.02 -34.49
N THR A 677 -29.81 -16.08 -34.74
CA THR A 677 -28.90 -17.01 -34.05
C THR A 677 -28.73 -16.59 -32.60
N HIS A 678 -28.60 -15.29 -32.33
CA HIS A 678 -28.48 -14.67 -31.01
C HIS A 678 -29.47 -13.50 -30.89
N PRO A 679 -30.78 -13.77 -30.72
CA PRO A 679 -31.83 -12.73 -30.74
C PRO A 679 -31.66 -11.63 -29.69
N ASP A 680 -30.97 -11.93 -28.59
CA ASP A 680 -30.58 -10.98 -27.53
C ASP A 680 -29.63 -9.88 -28.03
N LEU A 681 -28.92 -10.10 -29.13
CA LEU A 681 -27.97 -9.18 -29.73
C LEU A 681 -28.52 -8.45 -30.96
N SER A 682 -29.72 -8.80 -31.45
CA SER A 682 -30.30 -8.19 -32.67
C SER A 682 -30.41 -6.66 -32.56
N GLY A 683 -30.72 -6.15 -31.37
CA GLY A 683 -30.82 -4.71 -31.10
C GLY A 683 -29.48 -3.96 -31.25
N ILE A 684 -28.40 -4.51 -30.74
CA ILE A 684 -27.08 -3.88 -30.81
C ILE A 684 -26.47 -4.02 -32.22
N VAL A 685 -26.69 -5.15 -32.91
CA VAL A 685 -26.22 -5.35 -34.30
C VAL A 685 -26.92 -4.37 -35.25
N ALA A 686 -28.15 -3.96 -34.94
CA ALA A 686 -28.89 -2.96 -35.71
C ALA A 686 -28.59 -1.51 -35.27
N ASP A 687 -27.81 -1.30 -34.25
CA ASP A 687 -27.43 0.04 -33.76
C ASP A 687 -26.51 0.74 -34.79
N ALA A 688 -26.74 2.04 -34.98
CA ALA A 688 -25.93 2.85 -35.91
C ALA A 688 -24.45 2.96 -35.51
N ALA A 689 -24.11 2.74 -34.21
CA ALA A 689 -22.75 2.69 -33.72
C ALA A 689 -22.03 1.37 -33.95
N TYR A 690 -22.77 0.31 -34.39
CA TYR A 690 -22.19 -0.98 -34.67
C TYR A 690 -21.52 -0.97 -36.06
N ASP A 691 -20.21 -0.80 -36.08
CA ASP A 691 -19.39 -0.88 -37.30
C ASP A 691 -18.67 -2.23 -37.36
N PRO A 692 -19.07 -3.16 -38.23
CA PRO A 692 -18.50 -4.50 -38.32
C PRO A 692 -17.00 -4.53 -38.64
N GLU A 693 -16.53 -3.62 -39.52
CA GLU A 693 -15.11 -3.58 -39.90
C GLU A 693 -14.25 -3.09 -38.74
N ARG A 694 -14.72 -2.07 -38.07
CA ARG A 694 -14.06 -1.54 -36.85
C ARG A 694 -14.04 -2.56 -35.72
N LEU A 695 -15.15 -3.23 -35.45
CA LEU A 695 -15.22 -4.25 -34.42
C LEU A 695 -14.33 -5.45 -34.74
N ALA A 696 -14.24 -5.89 -36.02
CA ALA A 696 -13.31 -6.92 -36.42
C ALA A 696 -11.84 -6.51 -36.17
N ALA A 697 -11.48 -5.24 -36.44
CA ALA A 697 -10.14 -4.71 -36.12
C ALA A 697 -9.87 -4.69 -34.62
N GLN A 698 -10.85 -4.26 -33.80
CA GLN A 698 -10.70 -4.27 -32.36
C GLN A 698 -10.60 -5.68 -31.77
N ARG A 699 -11.36 -6.61 -32.32
CA ARG A 699 -11.26 -8.02 -31.95
C ARG A 699 -9.87 -8.57 -32.21
N ALA A 700 -9.31 -8.32 -33.42
CA ALA A 700 -7.95 -8.75 -33.74
C ALA A 700 -6.89 -8.10 -32.83
N LEU A 701 -7.05 -6.82 -32.51
CA LEU A 701 -6.17 -6.09 -31.58
C LEU A 701 -6.18 -6.70 -30.17
N LEU A 702 -7.36 -6.97 -29.61
CA LEU A 702 -7.51 -7.52 -28.27
C LEU A 702 -7.06 -8.99 -28.19
N ASP A 703 -7.30 -9.77 -29.24
CA ASP A 703 -6.84 -11.17 -29.37
C ASP A 703 -5.30 -11.21 -29.44
N GLY A 704 -4.72 -10.37 -30.29
CA GLY A 704 -3.27 -10.22 -30.42
C GLY A 704 -2.59 -9.74 -29.14
N TRP A 705 -3.28 -8.96 -28.33
CA TRP A 705 -2.73 -8.53 -27.02
C TRP A 705 -2.43 -9.71 -26.10
N GLY A 706 -3.31 -10.71 -26.07
CA GLY A 706 -3.07 -11.96 -25.35
C GLY A 706 -1.98 -12.83 -25.99
N GLU A 707 -2.04 -13.01 -27.32
CA GLU A 707 -1.17 -13.93 -28.03
C GLU A 707 0.27 -13.43 -28.23
N GLU A 708 0.44 -12.13 -28.55
CA GLU A 708 1.75 -11.54 -28.85
C GLU A 708 2.44 -10.93 -27.63
N ALA A 709 1.68 -10.40 -26.69
CA ALA A 709 2.19 -9.58 -25.58
C ALA A 709 1.84 -10.09 -24.18
N ASP A 710 1.19 -11.24 -24.04
CA ASP A 710 0.76 -11.82 -22.75
C ASP A 710 0.04 -10.78 -21.86
N TYR A 711 -0.85 -10.00 -22.44
CA TYR A 711 -1.59 -8.91 -21.79
C TYR A 711 -0.68 -7.85 -21.12
N LYS A 712 0.51 -7.59 -21.67
CA LYS A 712 1.39 -6.52 -21.20
C LYS A 712 0.71 -5.17 -21.37
N ALA A 713 0.47 -4.45 -20.26
CA ALA A 713 -0.09 -3.10 -20.28
C ALA A 713 1.02 -2.07 -20.58
N ALA A 714 1.46 -2.04 -21.84
CA ALA A 714 2.58 -1.20 -22.28
C ALA A 714 2.17 0.28 -22.38
N ALA A 715 3.10 1.19 -22.06
CA ALA A 715 2.89 2.63 -22.26
C ALA A 715 2.73 2.99 -23.74
N GLY A 716 3.44 2.30 -24.64
CA GLY A 716 3.40 2.53 -26.09
C GLY A 716 3.99 3.86 -26.54
N VAL A 717 4.74 4.50 -25.67
CA VAL A 717 5.47 5.74 -25.96
C VAL A 717 6.93 5.58 -25.58
N ASP A 718 7.79 6.33 -26.25
CA ASP A 718 9.16 6.48 -25.83
C ASP A 718 9.21 7.28 -24.53
N LEU A 719 9.79 6.69 -23.48
CA LEU A 719 9.76 7.27 -22.14
C LEU A 719 10.59 8.56 -22.02
N ASP A 720 11.54 8.83 -22.94
CA ASP A 720 12.38 10.02 -22.90
C ASP A 720 11.76 11.21 -23.63
N THR A 721 11.00 10.93 -24.68
CA THR A 721 10.45 11.95 -25.56
C THR A 721 8.92 12.06 -25.51
N GLY A 722 8.22 11.08 -24.92
CA GLY A 722 6.77 10.98 -24.94
C GLY A 722 6.17 10.69 -26.30
N MET A 723 6.98 10.46 -27.33
CA MET A 723 6.51 10.22 -28.67
C MET A 723 5.93 8.81 -28.79
N PRO A 724 4.79 8.64 -29.49
CA PRO A 724 4.24 7.33 -29.75
C PRO A 724 5.23 6.41 -30.45
N LEU A 725 5.33 5.16 -29.99
CA LEU A 725 6.09 4.12 -30.68
C LEU A 725 5.39 3.75 -31.99
N ALA A 726 6.17 3.39 -33.03
CA ALA A 726 5.64 2.89 -34.28
C ALA A 726 5.08 1.47 -34.07
N ASP A 727 3.94 1.18 -34.68
CA ASP A 727 3.22 -0.11 -34.60
C ASP A 727 3.51 -1.06 -35.78
N GLU A 728 4.30 -0.60 -36.74
CA GLU A 728 4.70 -1.40 -37.89
C GLU A 728 5.88 -2.35 -37.56
N GLY A 729 5.73 -3.62 -37.93
CA GLY A 729 6.76 -4.66 -37.77
C GLY A 729 6.54 -5.57 -36.57
N ASP A 730 7.51 -6.47 -36.35
CA ASP A 730 7.45 -7.50 -35.28
C ASP A 730 8.48 -7.28 -34.18
N GLY A 731 9.10 -6.11 -34.15
CA GLY A 731 10.03 -5.76 -33.08
C GLY A 731 9.35 -5.42 -31.76
N PRO A 732 10.10 -5.49 -30.61
CA PRO A 732 9.51 -5.23 -29.29
C PRO A 732 8.75 -3.90 -29.18
N GLY A 733 9.25 -2.83 -29.81
CA GLY A 733 8.59 -1.54 -29.80
C GLY A 733 7.25 -1.53 -30.55
N ALA A 734 7.13 -2.27 -31.65
CA ALA A 734 5.87 -2.41 -32.39
C ALA A 734 4.86 -3.27 -31.62
N ILE A 735 5.32 -4.32 -30.94
CA ILE A 735 4.49 -5.11 -30.03
C ILE A 735 3.98 -4.25 -28.89
N ASP A 736 4.85 -3.47 -28.26
CA ASP A 736 4.49 -2.55 -27.17
C ASP A 736 3.52 -1.45 -27.64
N ALA A 737 3.63 -0.98 -28.89
CA ALA A 737 2.70 -0.03 -29.47
C ALA A 737 1.29 -0.63 -29.61
N ARG A 738 1.17 -1.84 -30.19
CA ARG A 738 -0.12 -2.55 -30.32
C ARG A 738 -0.70 -2.94 -28.95
N ALA A 739 0.13 -3.45 -28.05
CA ALA A 739 -0.27 -3.76 -26.69
C ALA A 739 -0.81 -2.53 -25.95
N SER A 740 -0.21 -1.37 -26.15
CA SER A 740 -0.67 -0.10 -25.59
C SER A 740 -2.03 0.34 -26.12
N GLU A 741 -2.32 0.15 -27.42
CA GLU A 741 -3.64 0.42 -27.99
C GLU A 741 -4.70 -0.51 -27.38
N ALA A 742 -4.38 -1.80 -27.29
CA ALA A 742 -5.27 -2.79 -26.68
C ALA A 742 -5.53 -2.47 -25.20
N THR A 743 -4.48 -2.09 -24.45
CA THR A 743 -4.59 -1.66 -23.06
C THR A 743 -5.53 -0.48 -22.90
N LEU A 744 -5.42 0.53 -23.76
CA LEU A 744 -6.28 1.71 -23.72
C LEU A 744 -7.75 1.34 -24.01
N VAL A 745 -7.98 0.56 -25.06
CA VAL A 745 -9.34 0.07 -25.42
C VAL A 745 -9.93 -0.74 -24.28
N PHE A 746 -9.15 -1.65 -23.71
CA PHE A 746 -9.57 -2.49 -22.60
C PHE A 746 -9.93 -1.65 -21.36
N ASN A 747 -9.08 -0.75 -20.91
CA ASN A 747 -9.34 0.04 -19.71
C ASN A 747 -10.49 1.04 -19.91
N LEU A 748 -10.66 1.59 -21.11
CA LEU A 748 -11.85 2.36 -21.45
C LEU A 748 -13.12 1.51 -21.43
N TRP A 749 -13.06 0.27 -21.91
CA TRP A 749 -14.16 -0.68 -21.81
C TRP A 749 -14.44 -1.07 -20.37
N LEU A 750 -13.40 -1.36 -19.58
CA LEU A 750 -13.52 -1.83 -18.19
C LEU A 750 -14.31 -0.84 -17.32
N VAL A 751 -13.97 0.44 -17.34
CA VAL A 751 -14.70 1.43 -16.55
C VAL A 751 -16.16 1.54 -16.97
N ARG A 752 -16.48 1.34 -18.25
CA ARG A 752 -17.85 1.38 -18.77
C ARG A 752 -18.65 0.13 -18.45
N VAL A 753 -18.03 -1.05 -18.49
CA VAL A 753 -18.74 -2.27 -18.09
C VAL A 753 -19.02 -2.27 -16.59
N VAL A 754 -18.07 -1.80 -15.74
CA VAL A 754 -18.33 -1.62 -14.30
C VAL A 754 -19.53 -0.69 -14.08
N ARG A 755 -19.57 0.45 -14.77
CA ARG A 755 -20.69 1.38 -14.68
C ARG A 755 -22.01 0.75 -15.12
N ARG A 756 -22.01 0.05 -16.25
CA ARG A 756 -23.23 -0.54 -16.81
C ARG A 756 -23.78 -1.69 -15.98
N VAL A 757 -22.93 -2.37 -15.21
CA VAL A 757 -23.31 -3.56 -14.44
C VAL A 757 -23.61 -3.25 -12.99
N LEU A 758 -22.96 -2.24 -12.43
CA LEU A 758 -23.02 -1.94 -10.98
C LEU A 758 -23.48 -0.51 -10.67
N GLY A 759 -23.44 0.39 -11.66
CA GLY A 759 -23.62 1.81 -11.43
C GLY A 759 -25.05 2.21 -11.09
N ASP A 760 -26.06 1.59 -11.64
CA ASP A 760 -27.46 1.87 -11.36
C ASP A 760 -27.87 1.33 -9.98
N GLU A 761 -27.42 0.14 -9.58
CA GLU A 761 -27.63 -0.40 -8.25
C GLU A 761 -26.93 0.43 -7.18
N LEU A 762 -25.63 0.71 -7.35
CA LEU A 762 -24.86 1.52 -6.40
C LEU A 762 -25.44 2.94 -6.28
N GLY A 763 -25.84 3.53 -7.42
CA GLY A 763 -26.49 4.84 -7.43
C GLY A 763 -27.82 4.85 -6.69
N GLN A 764 -28.66 3.81 -6.83
CA GLN A 764 -29.91 3.69 -6.07
C GLN A 764 -29.69 3.49 -4.57
N MET A 765 -28.59 2.86 -4.20
CA MET A 765 -28.18 2.72 -2.80
C MET A 765 -27.56 4.00 -2.22
N GLY A 766 -27.33 5.03 -3.04
CA GLY A 766 -26.79 6.33 -2.63
C GLY A 766 -25.25 6.38 -2.62
N PHE A 767 -24.58 5.46 -3.25
CA PHE A 767 -23.11 5.51 -3.42
C PHE A 767 -22.74 6.30 -4.69
N SER A 768 -21.80 7.19 -4.57
CA SER A 768 -21.21 7.95 -5.71
C SER A 768 -19.93 7.34 -6.24
N SER A 769 -19.29 6.47 -5.45
CA SER A 769 -18.12 5.64 -5.81
C SER A 769 -18.09 4.45 -4.87
N PHE A 770 -17.32 3.42 -5.20
CA PHE A 770 -17.11 2.26 -4.34
C PHE A 770 -15.71 1.69 -4.54
N SER A 771 -15.25 0.83 -3.62
CA SER A 771 -13.93 0.21 -3.66
C SER A 771 -13.65 -0.45 -5.01
N ARG A 772 -12.50 -0.14 -5.61
CA ARG A 772 -12.00 -0.74 -6.85
C ARG A 772 -11.91 -2.26 -6.75
N GLU A 773 -11.39 -2.76 -5.64
CA GLU A 773 -11.21 -4.19 -5.40
C GLU A 773 -12.56 -4.92 -5.32
N MET A 774 -13.51 -4.37 -4.56
CA MET A 774 -14.84 -4.96 -4.46
C MET A 774 -15.55 -4.93 -5.79
N SER A 775 -15.44 -3.85 -6.57
CA SER A 775 -16.03 -3.74 -7.91
C SER A 775 -15.40 -4.74 -8.88
N ALA A 776 -14.08 -4.91 -8.85
CA ALA A 776 -13.39 -5.90 -9.68
C ALA A 776 -13.75 -7.34 -9.28
N LYS A 777 -13.75 -7.65 -7.97
CA LYS A 777 -14.19 -8.97 -7.47
C LYS A 777 -15.63 -9.29 -7.87
N ALA A 778 -16.55 -8.32 -7.76
CA ALA A 778 -17.95 -8.48 -8.18
C ALA A 778 -18.05 -8.77 -9.67
N LEU A 779 -17.40 -7.97 -10.51
CA LEU A 779 -17.43 -8.15 -11.96
C LEU A 779 -16.86 -9.52 -12.36
N LEU A 780 -15.71 -9.90 -11.83
CA LEU A 780 -15.10 -11.21 -12.08
C LEU A 780 -16.02 -12.35 -11.62
N HIS A 781 -16.68 -12.20 -10.47
CA HIS A 781 -17.64 -13.18 -9.97
C HIS A 781 -18.84 -13.33 -10.94
N LEU A 782 -19.41 -12.25 -11.40
CA LEU A 782 -20.54 -12.26 -12.34
C LEU A 782 -20.17 -12.90 -13.69
N PHE A 783 -18.92 -12.79 -14.15
CA PHE A 783 -18.44 -13.43 -15.36
C PHE A 783 -18.12 -14.92 -15.18
N SER A 784 -17.58 -15.32 -14.03
CA SER A 784 -17.02 -16.65 -13.79
C SER A 784 -17.96 -17.64 -13.10
N ALA A 785 -18.92 -17.13 -12.30
CA ALA A 785 -19.83 -17.97 -11.54
C ALA A 785 -20.77 -18.78 -12.43
N ASP A 786 -21.19 -19.94 -11.93
CA ASP A 786 -22.34 -20.64 -12.47
C ASP A 786 -23.58 -19.74 -12.31
N ARG A 787 -24.17 -19.36 -13.43
CA ARG A 787 -25.27 -18.37 -13.49
C ARG A 787 -26.42 -18.69 -12.55
N GLU A 788 -26.82 -19.98 -12.50
CA GLU A 788 -27.92 -20.42 -11.66
C GLU A 788 -27.65 -20.33 -10.14
N GLN A 789 -26.38 -20.17 -9.76
CA GLN A 789 -25.96 -20.02 -8.36
C GLN A 789 -25.90 -18.56 -7.90
N LEU A 790 -25.96 -17.62 -8.83
CA LEU A 790 -25.99 -16.20 -8.50
C LEU A 790 -27.22 -15.86 -7.66
N ALA A 791 -27.04 -15.07 -6.63
CA ALA A 791 -28.12 -14.64 -5.75
C ALA A 791 -29.16 -13.78 -6.48
N THR A 792 -28.70 -13.05 -7.48
CA THR A 792 -29.50 -12.17 -8.35
C THR A 792 -29.91 -12.84 -9.65
N PHE A 793 -29.85 -14.20 -9.75
CA PHE A 793 -30.24 -14.92 -10.96
C PHE A 793 -31.70 -14.62 -11.35
N ASP A 794 -31.89 -14.17 -12.59
CA ASP A 794 -33.22 -13.94 -13.17
C ASP A 794 -33.49 -14.97 -14.31
N PRO A 795 -34.50 -15.85 -14.14
CA PRO A 795 -34.86 -16.80 -15.20
C PRO A 795 -35.28 -16.15 -16.52
N ALA A 796 -35.65 -14.88 -16.53
CA ALA A 796 -36.03 -14.18 -17.75
C ALA A 796 -34.82 -13.90 -18.67
N VAL A 797 -33.68 -13.63 -18.09
CA VAL A 797 -32.41 -13.39 -18.81
C VAL A 797 -31.46 -14.59 -18.79
N GLN A 798 -31.78 -15.62 -17.98
CA GLN A 798 -30.92 -16.79 -17.75
C GLN A 798 -29.52 -16.41 -17.26
N ASP A 799 -29.44 -15.34 -16.44
CA ASP A 799 -28.24 -14.77 -15.87
C ASP A 799 -28.58 -13.89 -14.68
N SER A 800 -27.60 -13.17 -14.10
CA SER A 800 -27.81 -12.16 -13.08
C SER A 800 -28.69 -11.02 -13.59
N ALA A 801 -29.64 -10.58 -12.75
CA ALA A 801 -30.41 -9.37 -13.01
C ALA A 801 -29.58 -8.09 -13.06
N LEU A 802 -28.31 -8.13 -12.62
CA LEU A 802 -27.40 -6.98 -12.68
C LEU A 802 -26.93 -6.66 -14.11
N TRP A 803 -27.17 -7.57 -15.06
CA TRP A 803 -26.93 -7.29 -16.46
C TRP A 803 -28.04 -6.46 -17.12
N ASP A 804 -29.18 -6.33 -16.47
CA ASP A 804 -30.37 -5.60 -16.95
C ASP A 804 -30.39 -4.17 -16.40
N ASP A 805 -30.52 -3.17 -17.26
CA ASP A 805 -30.54 -1.75 -16.89
C ASP A 805 -31.85 -1.37 -16.22
N MET A 806 -31.80 -0.92 -14.97
CA MET A 806 -33.00 -0.50 -14.24
C MET A 806 -33.67 0.74 -14.84
N GLY A 807 -32.94 1.50 -15.65
CA GLY A 807 -33.44 2.72 -16.27
C GLY A 807 -34.15 2.50 -17.60
N THR A 808 -34.13 1.28 -18.14
CA THR A 808 -34.78 0.95 -19.43
C THR A 808 -35.92 -0.03 -19.28
N PRO A 809 -36.93 0.02 -20.15
CA PRO A 809 -38.00 -1.00 -20.17
C PRO A 809 -37.59 -2.27 -20.94
N ALA A 810 -36.48 -2.27 -21.65
CA ALA A 810 -35.92 -3.42 -22.34
C ALA A 810 -35.20 -4.32 -21.33
N VAL A 811 -35.13 -5.61 -21.61
CA VAL A 811 -34.33 -6.56 -20.82
C VAL A 811 -33.06 -6.84 -21.58
N GLU A 812 -31.94 -6.39 -21.06
CA GLU A 812 -30.63 -6.56 -21.70
C GLU A 812 -29.96 -7.85 -21.26
N SER A 813 -29.19 -8.45 -22.18
CA SER A 813 -28.34 -9.59 -21.88
C SER A 813 -26.94 -9.16 -21.45
N ARG A 814 -26.18 -10.06 -20.82
CA ARG A 814 -24.76 -9.86 -20.48
C ARG A 814 -23.98 -9.37 -21.70
N ASP A 815 -24.06 -10.10 -22.80
CA ASP A 815 -23.21 -9.82 -23.96
C ASP A 815 -23.65 -8.51 -24.65
N GLU A 816 -24.94 -8.14 -24.58
CA GLU A 816 -25.41 -6.84 -25.04
C GLU A 816 -24.77 -5.70 -24.20
N ARG A 817 -24.78 -5.81 -22.86
CA ARG A 817 -24.17 -4.80 -21.96
C ARG A 817 -22.67 -4.68 -22.17
N VAL A 818 -21.97 -5.81 -22.36
CA VAL A 818 -20.53 -5.88 -22.65
C VAL A 818 -20.20 -5.16 -23.95
N LEU A 819 -20.98 -5.41 -25.02
CA LEU A 819 -20.79 -4.78 -26.32
C LEU A 819 -21.14 -3.30 -26.31
N ARG A 820 -22.21 -2.89 -25.64
CA ARG A 820 -22.54 -1.46 -25.48
C ARG A 820 -21.42 -0.71 -24.77
N ALA A 821 -20.79 -1.29 -23.74
CA ALA A 821 -19.63 -0.73 -23.10
C ALA A 821 -18.45 -0.54 -24.06
N LEU A 822 -18.25 -1.49 -25.01
CA LEU A 822 -17.22 -1.36 -26.03
C LEU A 822 -17.54 -0.23 -27.01
N LEU A 823 -18.78 -0.14 -27.49
CA LEU A 823 -19.21 0.94 -28.40
C LEU A 823 -19.02 2.32 -27.74
N ASP A 824 -19.33 2.45 -26.45
CA ASP A 824 -19.08 3.68 -25.69
C ASP A 824 -17.58 4.01 -25.58
N ALA A 825 -16.75 2.98 -25.36
CA ALA A 825 -15.31 3.15 -25.33
C ALA A 825 -14.76 3.66 -26.68
N LEU A 826 -15.20 3.05 -27.76
CA LEU A 826 -14.81 3.44 -29.11
C LEU A 826 -15.31 4.84 -29.47
N ALA A 827 -16.54 5.20 -29.10
CA ALA A 827 -17.08 6.54 -29.31
C ALA A 827 -16.30 7.60 -28.48
N TRP A 828 -15.78 7.25 -27.32
CA TRP A 828 -14.91 8.14 -26.57
C TRP A 828 -13.57 8.37 -27.28
N LEU A 829 -12.94 7.29 -27.79
CA LEU A 829 -11.71 7.38 -28.56
C LEU A 829 -11.85 8.29 -29.78
N ASP A 830 -13.01 8.23 -30.50
CA ASP A 830 -13.28 9.09 -31.62
C ASP A 830 -13.28 10.58 -31.26
N ARG A 831 -13.75 10.90 -30.06
CA ARG A 831 -13.72 12.27 -29.56
C ARG A 831 -12.32 12.76 -29.20
N GLN A 832 -11.39 11.86 -28.87
CA GLN A 832 -10.00 12.22 -28.52
C GLN A 832 -9.09 12.30 -29.76
N GLY A 833 -9.34 11.49 -30.78
CA GLY A 833 -8.57 11.44 -32.02
C GLY A 833 -9.24 12.24 -33.13
N GLY A 834 -8.69 13.43 -33.49
CA GLY A 834 -9.06 14.06 -34.77
C GLY A 834 -8.73 13.11 -35.93
N SER A 835 -9.55 13.08 -36.98
CA SER A 835 -9.38 12.24 -38.17
C SER A 835 -7.97 12.41 -38.77
N GLY A 836 -7.10 11.41 -38.62
CA GLY A 836 -5.76 11.36 -39.22
C GLY A 836 -4.58 11.40 -38.23
N ALA A 837 -4.84 11.42 -36.94
CA ALA A 837 -3.78 11.21 -35.94
C ALA A 837 -3.44 9.71 -35.80
N ALA A 838 -2.19 9.39 -35.43
CA ALA A 838 -1.82 8.04 -35.00
C ALA A 838 -2.74 7.59 -33.85
N ALA A 839 -3.02 6.29 -33.75
CA ALA A 839 -3.82 5.75 -32.67
C ALA A 839 -3.26 6.19 -31.32
N PRO A 840 -4.11 6.65 -30.38
CA PRO A 840 -3.64 7.09 -29.08
C PRO A 840 -3.04 5.93 -28.28
N ARG A 841 -1.99 6.19 -27.53
CA ARG A 841 -1.28 5.21 -26.71
C ARG A 841 -1.73 5.30 -25.25
N TRP A 842 -1.68 4.19 -24.52
CA TRP A 842 -2.03 4.13 -23.11
C TRP A 842 -1.26 5.15 -22.27
N GLY A 843 0.08 5.24 -22.44
CA GLY A 843 0.92 6.18 -21.71
C GLY A 843 0.64 7.67 -21.98
N ALA A 844 -0.20 8.02 -22.97
CA ALA A 844 -0.67 9.38 -23.15
C ALA A 844 -1.79 9.77 -22.15
N PHE A 845 -2.43 8.79 -21.52
CA PHE A 845 -3.52 8.94 -20.55
C PHE A 845 -3.11 8.43 -19.18
N HIS A 846 -2.34 7.35 -19.14
CA HIS A 846 -1.85 6.73 -17.94
C HIS A 846 -0.50 7.34 -17.54
N THR A 847 -0.57 8.31 -16.63
CA THR A 847 0.56 9.13 -16.24
C THR A 847 0.70 9.20 -14.72
N VAL A 848 1.91 9.49 -14.25
CA VAL A 848 2.20 9.71 -12.85
C VAL A 848 2.89 11.05 -12.63
N THR A 849 2.45 11.75 -11.59
CA THR A 849 3.14 12.93 -11.05
C THR A 849 3.46 12.65 -9.58
N PHE A 850 4.68 12.97 -9.16
CA PHE A 850 5.01 12.98 -7.74
C PHE A 850 4.54 14.32 -7.18
N ASP A 851 3.33 14.33 -6.65
CA ASP A 851 2.69 15.56 -6.23
C ASP A 851 3.35 16.15 -4.98
N ALA A 852 3.48 17.47 -4.96
CA ALA A 852 3.92 18.17 -3.75
C ALA A 852 2.94 17.92 -2.60
N LEU A 853 3.45 17.82 -1.36
CA LEU A 853 2.68 17.50 -0.14
C LEU A 853 1.42 18.32 0.06
N LEU A 854 1.41 19.54 -0.44
CA LEU A 854 0.24 20.42 -0.43
C LEU A 854 0.08 21.07 -1.82
N PRO A 855 -1.14 21.27 -2.30
CA PRO A 855 -1.40 21.94 -3.58
C PRO A 855 -0.75 23.32 -3.69
N LEU A 856 -0.57 24.01 -2.56
CA LEU A 856 0.13 25.29 -2.47
C LEU A 856 1.59 25.23 -2.99
N PHE A 857 2.21 24.05 -2.93
CA PHE A 857 3.59 23.80 -3.35
C PHE A 857 3.68 23.07 -4.70
N SER A 858 2.66 23.12 -5.53
CA SER A 858 2.59 22.37 -6.80
C SER A 858 3.76 22.65 -7.75
N SER A 859 4.46 23.79 -7.62
CA SER A 859 5.70 24.07 -8.36
C SER A 859 6.87 23.14 -7.96
N LEU A 860 6.76 22.46 -6.81
CA LEU A 860 7.70 21.46 -6.31
C LEU A 860 7.26 20.02 -6.61
N SER A 861 6.19 19.82 -7.37
CA SER A 861 5.83 18.50 -7.91
C SER A 861 6.85 18.06 -8.97
N ILE A 862 6.95 16.75 -9.18
CA ILE A 862 7.87 16.16 -10.17
C ILE A 862 7.07 15.26 -11.13
N PRO A 863 6.92 15.63 -12.40
CA PRO A 863 7.30 16.92 -12.98
C PRO A 863 6.41 18.07 -12.47
N PRO A 864 6.91 19.32 -12.50
CA PRO A 864 6.04 20.45 -12.15
C PRO A 864 5.00 20.69 -13.25
N PRO A 865 3.85 21.32 -12.94
CA PRO A 865 2.82 21.63 -13.95
C PRO A 865 3.32 22.53 -15.11
N SER A 866 4.43 23.24 -14.90
CA SER A 866 5.09 24.08 -15.91
C SER A 866 6.09 23.34 -16.80
N ASP A 867 6.30 22.03 -16.57
CA ASP A 867 7.23 21.24 -17.40
C ASP A 867 6.74 21.20 -18.85
N PRO A 868 7.59 21.57 -19.84
CA PRO A 868 7.15 21.68 -21.22
C PRO A 868 6.83 20.34 -21.89
N LEU A 869 7.38 19.25 -21.38
CA LEU A 869 7.21 17.91 -21.93
C LEU A 869 6.22 17.06 -21.08
N TRP A 870 6.32 17.16 -19.79
CA TRP A 870 5.64 16.30 -18.84
C TRP A 870 4.60 17.03 -17.97
N SER A 871 4.01 18.11 -18.43
CA SER A 871 3.01 18.87 -17.65
C SER A 871 1.79 18.06 -17.21
N ARG A 872 1.56 16.87 -17.80
CA ARG A 872 0.49 15.93 -17.44
C ARG A 872 1.00 14.72 -16.65
N GLY A 873 2.25 14.72 -16.23
CA GLY A 873 2.92 13.60 -15.59
C GLY A 873 3.77 12.77 -16.55
N PHE A 874 4.57 11.86 -16.00
CA PHE A 874 5.37 10.92 -16.76
C PHE A 874 4.51 9.78 -17.30
N PRO A 875 4.62 9.39 -18.58
CA PRO A 875 3.91 8.25 -19.13
C PRO A 875 4.37 6.94 -18.46
N ARG A 876 3.42 6.05 -18.18
CA ARG A 876 3.70 4.75 -17.56
C ARG A 876 2.93 3.63 -18.25
N GLY A 877 3.48 2.41 -18.16
CA GLY A 877 2.76 1.18 -18.37
C GLY A 877 2.12 0.67 -17.07
N GLY A 878 1.51 -0.50 -17.14
CA GLY A 878 0.72 -1.06 -16.07
C GLY A 878 -0.75 -0.60 -16.09
N ASP A 879 -1.56 -1.23 -15.31
CA ASP A 879 -2.95 -0.89 -15.06
C ASP A 879 -3.37 -1.45 -13.67
N GLU A 880 -4.66 -1.59 -13.41
CA GLU A 880 -5.18 -2.08 -12.13
C GLU A 880 -4.62 -3.47 -11.76
N PHE A 881 -4.08 -3.57 -10.55
CA PHE A 881 -3.56 -4.80 -9.94
C PHE A 881 -2.31 -5.40 -10.61
N ALA A 882 -1.56 -4.65 -11.41
CA ALA A 882 -0.25 -5.08 -11.89
C ALA A 882 0.76 -5.18 -10.72
N VAL A 883 1.82 -5.99 -10.87
CA VAL A 883 2.90 -6.08 -9.85
C VAL A 883 3.59 -4.72 -9.71
N ASP A 884 3.96 -4.08 -10.83
CA ASP A 884 4.36 -2.67 -10.87
C ASP A 884 3.11 -1.81 -10.68
N SER A 885 2.70 -1.64 -9.42
CA SER A 885 1.44 -1.00 -9.06
C SER A 885 1.33 0.39 -9.66
N SER A 886 0.30 0.56 -10.45
CA SER A 886 0.01 1.80 -11.19
C SER A 886 -1.51 2.01 -11.34
N ASP A 887 -2.22 1.69 -10.27
CA ASP A 887 -3.68 1.67 -10.22
C ASP A 887 -4.28 3.07 -10.35
N TYR A 888 -5.16 3.27 -11.32
CA TYR A 888 -5.82 4.54 -11.59
C TYR A 888 -7.18 4.71 -10.86
N ARG A 889 -7.49 3.85 -9.90
CA ARG A 889 -8.73 3.83 -9.10
C ARG A 889 -9.97 3.49 -9.93
N LEU A 890 -10.07 2.24 -10.35
CA LEU A 890 -11.24 1.72 -11.06
C LEU A 890 -12.53 2.08 -10.33
N SER A 891 -13.39 2.86 -10.98
CA SER A 891 -14.68 3.29 -10.44
C SER A 891 -15.69 3.41 -11.55
N TRP A 892 -16.94 3.03 -11.27
CA TRP A 892 -18.06 3.24 -12.18
C TRP A 892 -18.33 4.72 -12.50
N ALA A 893 -17.84 5.63 -11.66
CA ALA A 893 -17.97 7.07 -11.86
C ALA A 893 -17.03 7.63 -12.94
N LEU A 894 -16.04 6.87 -13.42
CA LEU A 894 -15.06 7.32 -14.41
C LEU A 894 -15.56 7.36 -15.86
N ASP A 895 -16.81 6.92 -16.13
CA ASP A 895 -17.31 6.74 -17.49
C ASP A 895 -17.29 8.00 -18.39
N GLU A 896 -17.67 9.16 -17.85
CA GLU A 896 -17.84 10.38 -18.67
C GLU A 896 -16.50 11.06 -18.98
N SER A 897 -15.60 11.05 -18.04
CA SER A 897 -14.28 11.70 -18.15
C SER A 897 -13.24 10.83 -17.45
N PRO A 898 -12.88 9.69 -18.02
CA PRO A 898 -11.94 8.80 -17.37
C PRO A 898 -10.60 9.50 -17.18
N ASP A 899 -10.13 9.51 -15.93
CA ASP A 899 -8.80 9.94 -15.54
C ASP A 899 -8.00 8.69 -15.15
N PHE A 900 -7.01 8.35 -15.97
CA PHE A 900 -6.14 7.21 -15.76
C PHE A 900 -4.80 7.60 -15.10
N GLY A 901 -4.67 8.82 -14.63
CA GLY A 901 -3.55 9.24 -13.80
C GLY A 901 -3.56 8.55 -12.44
N TYR A 902 -2.39 8.30 -11.88
CA TYR A 902 -2.26 7.67 -10.57
C TYR A 902 -1.25 8.39 -9.68
N VAL A 903 -1.39 8.22 -8.37
CA VAL A 903 -0.65 9.00 -7.36
C VAL A 903 -0.03 8.11 -6.27
N HIS A 904 -0.15 6.78 -6.39
CA HIS A 904 0.45 5.81 -5.47
C HIS A 904 1.08 4.67 -6.27
N GLY A 905 2.05 3.99 -5.69
CA GLY A 905 2.79 2.92 -6.34
C GLY A 905 4.12 2.68 -5.64
N PRO A 906 5.10 2.04 -6.28
CA PRO A 906 6.39 1.74 -5.68
C PRO A 906 7.09 3.01 -5.16
N SER A 907 6.88 3.34 -3.89
CA SER A 907 7.49 4.50 -3.24
C SER A 907 8.97 4.28 -2.90
N GLN A 908 9.42 3.04 -3.01
CA GLN A 908 10.79 2.58 -3.01
C GLN A 908 10.86 1.31 -3.87
N ARG A 909 11.96 1.10 -4.60
CA ARG A 909 12.33 -0.18 -5.18
C ARG A 909 13.61 -0.64 -4.53
N LEU A 910 13.58 -1.76 -3.84
CA LEU A 910 14.72 -2.31 -3.12
C LEU A 910 14.93 -3.77 -3.51
N VAL A 911 16.17 -4.11 -3.83
CA VAL A 911 16.66 -5.50 -3.89
C VAL A 911 17.93 -5.58 -3.07
N VAL A 912 18.03 -6.55 -2.19
CA VAL A 912 19.23 -6.78 -1.35
C VAL A 912 19.75 -8.18 -1.59
N GLU A 913 21.03 -8.33 -1.89
CA GLU A 913 21.80 -9.56 -1.88
C GLU A 913 22.57 -9.64 -0.56
N LEU A 914 22.38 -10.73 0.19
CA LEU A 914 23.00 -10.94 1.50
C LEU A 914 24.34 -11.69 1.36
N ASP A 915 25.30 -11.09 0.61
CA ASP A 915 26.66 -11.60 0.49
C ASP A 915 27.39 -11.50 1.84
N PRO A 916 27.89 -12.61 2.43
CA PRO A 916 28.66 -12.57 3.69
C PRO A 916 29.91 -11.68 3.64
N ALA A 917 30.44 -11.39 2.44
CA ALA A 917 31.58 -10.48 2.27
C ALA A 917 31.16 -9.00 2.35
N GLY A 918 29.88 -8.71 2.33
CA GLY A 918 29.23 -7.41 2.40
C GLY A 918 27.97 -7.40 1.55
N PRO A 919 26.83 -7.05 2.14
CA PRO A 919 25.57 -7.02 1.39
C PRO A 919 25.63 -5.99 0.26
N LYS A 920 24.88 -6.26 -0.81
CA LYS A 920 24.69 -5.34 -1.92
C LYS A 920 23.23 -4.99 -2.04
N ALA A 921 22.92 -3.72 -2.12
CA ALA A 921 21.55 -3.23 -2.25
C ALA A 921 21.42 -2.36 -3.51
N TRP A 922 20.35 -2.58 -4.25
CA TRP A 922 19.91 -1.73 -5.36
C TRP A 922 18.65 -1.02 -4.93
N ASN A 923 18.60 0.30 -5.14
CA ASN A 923 17.49 1.12 -4.66
C ASN A 923 17.10 2.21 -5.67
N ALA A 924 15.84 2.65 -5.63
CA ALA A 924 15.38 3.89 -6.21
C ALA A 924 14.16 4.39 -5.44
N ILE A 925 14.06 5.71 -5.27
CA ILE A 925 12.88 6.39 -4.71
C ILE A 925 12.30 7.34 -5.75
N PRO A 926 10.99 7.65 -5.71
CA PRO A 926 10.40 8.66 -6.58
C PRO A 926 10.95 10.06 -6.25
N GLY A 927 11.53 10.73 -7.23
CA GLY A 927 12.16 12.04 -7.03
C GLY A 927 13.61 11.96 -6.62
N GLY A 928 13.96 12.46 -5.46
CA GLY A 928 15.30 12.48 -4.89
C GLY A 928 15.30 12.62 -3.38
N ASN A 929 16.47 12.65 -2.77
CA ASN A 929 16.60 12.64 -1.31
C ASN A 929 16.45 14.01 -0.65
N VAL A 930 16.60 15.09 -1.40
CA VAL A 930 16.55 16.48 -0.93
C VAL A 930 15.34 17.22 -1.50
N TRP A 931 14.53 17.83 -0.66
CA TRP A 931 13.37 18.60 -1.13
C TRP A 931 13.69 20.10 -1.28
N ASP A 932 14.55 20.38 -2.23
CA ASP A 932 14.90 21.72 -2.68
C ASP A 932 15.16 21.67 -4.19
N ALA A 933 14.38 22.40 -4.96
CA ALA A 933 14.46 22.42 -6.42
C ALA A 933 15.82 22.92 -6.96
N GLU A 934 16.62 23.60 -6.16
CA GLU A 934 17.97 24.04 -6.50
C GLU A 934 19.03 22.94 -6.26
N SER A 935 18.68 21.90 -5.50
CA SER A 935 19.58 20.77 -5.24
C SER A 935 19.64 19.84 -6.44
N PRO A 936 20.84 19.30 -6.80
CA PRO A 936 20.93 18.23 -7.78
C PRO A 936 20.15 16.98 -7.36
N HIS A 937 19.98 16.76 -6.06
CA HIS A 937 19.30 15.61 -5.46
C HIS A 937 17.80 15.84 -5.23
N PHE A 938 17.20 16.79 -5.92
CA PHE A 938 15.75 17.01 -5.85
C PHE A 938 14.97 15.96 -6.62
N ARG A 939 15.50 15.56 -7.81
CA ARG A 939 14.80 14.64 -8.73
C ARG A 939 15.72 13.68 -9.49
N ASP A 940 16.93 13.50 -9.02
CA ASP A 940 17.98 12.71 -9.69
C ASP A 940 17.61 11.22 -9.84
N GLN A 941 16.78 10.68 -8.95
CA GLN A 941 16.30 9.30 -9.03
C GLN A 941 14.98 9.14 -9.81
N ALA A 942 14.28 10.23 -10.14
CA ALA A 942 12.99 10.18 -10.87
C ALA A 942 13.12 9.46 -12.22
N GLU A 943 14.26 9.66 -12.90
CA GLU A 943 14.56 9.03 -14.19
C GLU A 943 14.75 7.51 -14.05
N LEU A 944 15.44 7.05 -13.02
CA LEU A 944 15.62 5.63 -12.72
C LEU A 944 14.26 5.01 -12.37
N TRP A 945 13.53 5.66 -11.48
CA TRP A 945 12.24 5.17 -11.00
C TRP A 945 11.24 4.98 -12.15
N ARG A 946 11.08 5.98 -13.03
CA ARG A 946 10.10 5.91 -14.12
C ARG A 946 10.45 4.87 -15.20
N LYS A 947 11.70 4.41 -15.26
CA LYS A 947 12.19 3.36 -16.17
C LYS A 947 12.33 1.99 -15.49
N ASN A 948 11.86 1.84 -14.27
CA ASN A 948 12.02 0.63 -13.44
C ASN A 948 13.50 0.24 -13.28
N GLN A 949 14.37 1.25 -13.14
CA GLN A 949 15.80 1.08 -12.88
C GLN A 949 16.13 1.44 -11.44
N THR A 950 17.22 0.88 -10.97
CA THR A 950 17.76 1.14 -9.64
C THR A 950 19.26 1.44 -9.75
N HIS A 951 19.85 2.03 -8.72
CA HIS A 951 21.29 2.19 -8.58
C HIS A 951 21.84 1.32 -7.45
N LEU A 952 23.08 0.87 -7.57
CA LEU A 952 23.77 0.18 -6.48
C LEU A 952 24.06 1.17 -5.35
N VAL A 953 23.59 0.85 -4.16
CA VAL A 953 23.80 1.66 -2.95
C VAL A 953 25.17 1.34 -2.37
N PRO A 954 26.08 2.30 -2.21
CA PRO A 954 27.33 2.08 -1.51
C PRO A 954 27.05 1.71 -0.05
N PHE A 955 27.74 0.69 0.47
CA PHE A 955 27.61 0.29 1.86
C PHE A 955 28.97 0.10 2.54
N LEU A 956 29.86 -0.67 1.95
CA LEU A 956 31.22 -0.82 2.46
C LEU A 956 32.03 0.47 2.22
N LEU A 957 32.92 0.79 3.13
CA LEU A 957 33.70 2.03 3.05
C LEU A 957 34.44 2.23 1.69
N PRO A 958 35.05 1.20 1.05
CA PRO A 958 35.65 1.36 -0.28
C PRO A 958 34.65 1.83 -1.34
N ASP A 959 33.40 1.33 -1.30
CA ASP A 959 32.33 1.69 -2.24
C ASP A 959 31.85 3.12 -1.98
N VAL A 960 31.70 3.50 -0.70
CA VAL A 960 31.35 4.87 -0.29
C VAL A 960 32.42 5.87 -0.73
N ILE A 961 33.70 5.53 -0.61
CA ILE A 961 34.80 6.38 -1.11
C ILE A 961 34.73 6.55 -2.63
N GLN A 962 34.42 5.48 -3.36
CA GLN A 962 34.27 5.53 -4.81
C GLN A 962 33.07 6.36 -5.25
N ALA A 963 31.95 6.29 -4.52
CA ALA A 963 30.71 6.99 -4.81
C ALA A 963 30.66 8.41 -4.22
N LYS A 964 31.66 8.82 -3.43
CA LYS A 964 31.65 10.09 -2.71
C LYS A 964 31.37 11.27 -3.64
N GLU A 965 30.47 12.14 -3.23
CA GLU A 965 30.33 13.51 -3.70
C GLU A 965 31.05 14.48 -2.75
N SER A 966 30.77 14.40 -1.46
CA SER A 966 31.39 15.26 -0.45
C SER A 966 31.62 14.53 0.87
N ARG A 967 32.59 15.04 1.69
CA ARG A 967 32.79 14.64 3.09
C ARG A 967 32.74 15.85 4.01
N THR A 968 31.88 15.81 5.01
CA THR A 968 31.76 16.83 6.05
C THR A 968 32.10 16.23 7.39
N VAL A 969 33.02 16.87 8.13
CA VAL A 969 33.28 16.54 9.53
C VAL A 969 32.36 17.39 10.41
N VAL A 970 31.58 16.73 11.26
CA VAL A 970 30.64 17.34 12.20
C VAL A 970 31.26 17.31 13.60
N GLU A 971 31.41 18.48 14.21
CA GLU A 971 32.11 18.65 15.51
C GLU A 971 31.19 19.39 16.49
N ALA A 972 31.42 19.20 17.79
CA ALA A 972 30.86 20.09 18.81
C ALA A 972 31.55 21.48 18.72
N PRO A 973 30.88 22.57 19.18
CA PRO A 973 31.44 23.92 19.18
C PRO A 973 32.72 24.04 19.97
#